data_051301fe1b598618d24453ec3b4304ca
#
_entry.id   051301fe1b598618d24453ec3b4304ca
#
_cell.length_a   1.000
_cell.length_b   1.000
_cell.length_c   1.000
_cell.angle_alpha   90.00
_cell.angle_beta   90.00
_cell.angle_gamma   90.00
#
_symmetry.space_group_name_H-M   'P 1'
#
loop_
_entity.id
_entity.type
_entity.pdbx_description
1 polymer ?
#
loop_
_entity_poly.entity_id
_entity_poly.type
_entity_poly.pdbx_seq_one_letter_code
_entity_poly.pdbx_strand_id
1 'polypeptide(L)'
;MSYRSLFILTLLQLTSLVAVAQSKWATVSGKVLDESERTLPNVSVIVLGQQKGSVTNDSGAFSLRVPADRAIALLFSYTGYKTVQQNFLLSEGEQEVVIINMEAGGNTLQEVVVTDQRARTEAGLIKPNPKNVLNLPSPIAGVESMIKVIVGSNNELTSQYNVRGGSYDENLVYVNDFEIFRPYLVRSGQQEGLSFIHPEMVRNINFYNGGFQARYGDKMSSVLDVQYNKPRAFGGSAYVSILEQGFHVEGVTNKNKLSYLIGARNRSNRNLLGRQETQGNYVPSSADVQALISYQWNAKWQTDILGNLSQTRFRLSPQYSQLTSSVFSPYFTANLGMDIFFEGRERDAYSTQMLGVSTTYQPTRSLRLKFLGSRFQNDEEENIDIAGAYLFGDRDFDKSSSSFGLIVNPLGAGVFQNYARNDLSITDYNLSHKGSMDKGKHIVQWGVGYNQTSIQDRLHEFELQDSGGYSLPYNPNELELSKFISSQANLEVNRFNGYIQDNIAFRDSARAITLQAGVRFNYNDLNNELLIAPRVGASWKPDWKRDVVFRAATGAYHQPPFYRELRRYDGSLNTDVKAQRSWQAVVGLDYNFFGLKRPLRLTAEAYYKHLTNVVPYDIDNVRLRYFGENMAKAYAAGLEMRLFGELVKDAESWLSIGLMKTKEDLDGDLYKEYTLDENNKPTDSTTVEGGWFRRPTDRLITVGLFFQDYLSTNKNFKVYLSTLYGSNLPYNIPGSVKYRNALYIQPYIRADIGFSALLLDGDKAARRSRSPFRNFENIWASLEVFNLIDRPNTISYLLVKDFANNTFTMPNRLTPRLLNVKIVARW
;
A
#
# COMPACT_ATOMS: atom_id res chain seq x y z
N MET A 1 30.58 -35.71 -32.81
CA MET A 1 30.74 -35.68 -31.31
C MET A 1 29.37 -35.96 -30.74
N SER A 2 29.25 -36.98 -29.92
CA SER A 2 27.94 -37.38 -29.37
C SER A 2 27.54 -36.47 -28.20
N TYR A 3 26.24 -36.24 -28.03
CA TYR A 3 25.67 -35.43 -26.94
C TYR A 3 26.18 -35.83 -25.54
N ARG A 4 26.68 -37.04 -25.37
CA ARG A 4 27.32 -37.51 -24.13
C ARG A 4 28.67 -36.83 -23.86
N SER A 5 29.46 -36.54 -24.90
CA SER A 5 30.76 -35.88 -24.76
C SER A 5 30.62 -34.39 -24.42
N LEU A 6 29.56 -33.75 -24.91
CA LEU A 6 29.27 -32.35 -24.60
C LEU A 6 28.77 -32.18 -23.14
N PHE A 7 27.98 -33.16 -22.66
CA PHE A 7 27.45 -33.14 -21.29
C PHE A 7 28.56 -33.39 -20.24
N ILE A 8 29.54 -34.26 -20.57
CA ILE A 8 30.70 -34.52 -19.69
C ILE A 8 31.64 -33.32 -19.68
N LEU A 9 31.82 -32.59 -20.79
CA LEU A 9 32.67 -31.41 -20.86
C LEU A 9 32.04 -30.23 -20.08
N THR A 10 30.71 -30.06 -20.14
CA THR A 10 29.97 -29.06 -19.32
C THR A 10 29.96 -29.40 -17.83
N LEU A 11 29.90 -30.68 -17.48
CA LEU A 11 29.98 -31.12 -16.07
C LEU A 11 31.40 -30.94 -15.51
N LEU A 12 32.45 -31.15 -16.31
CA LEU A 12 33.83 -30.88 -15.89
C LEU A 12 34.17 -29.40 -15.78
N GLN A 13 33.52 -28.52 -16.52
CA GLN A 13 33.67 -27.06 -16.35
C GLN A 13 32.92 -26.53 -15.12
N LEU A 14 31.84 -27.20 -14.69
CA LEU A 14 31.16 -26.85 -13.44
C LEU A 14 31.91 -27.27 -12.16
N THR A 15 32.77 -28.27 -12.26
CA THR A 15 33.56 -28.74 -11.10
C THR A 15 34.85 -27.96 -10.86
N SER A 16 35.33 -27.16 -11.83
CA SER A 16 36.53 -26.33 -11.66
C SER A 16 36.29 -24.97 -10.97
N LEU A 17 35.07 -24.67 -10.55
CA LEU A 17 34.73 -23.45 -9.80
C LEU A 17 34.71 -23.66 -8.27
N VAL A 18 35.31 -24.73 -7.75
CA VAL A 18 35.59 -24.82 -6.31
C VAL A 18 36.87 -24.02 -6.03
N ALA A 19 36.75 -22.71 -6.07
CA ALA A 19 37.75 -21.81 -5.53
C ALA A 19 37.82 -22.02 -4.00
N VAL A 20 38.98 -22.43 -3.53
CA VAL A 20 39.31 -22.47 -2.10
C VAL A 20 39.08 -21.08 -1.54
N ALA A 21 37.98 -20.88 -0.80
CA ALA A 21 37.67 -19.61 -0.17
C ALA A 21 38.69 -19.36 0.95
N GLN A 22 39.72 -18.58 0.67
CA GLN A 22 40.52 -17.95 1.72
C GLN A 22 39.61 -17.12 2.59
N SER A 23 39.70 -17.26 3.91
CA SER A 23 38.94 -16.45 4.85
C SER A 23 39.39 -14.99 4.73
N LYS A 24 38.54 -14.17 4.17
CA LYS A 24 38.80 -12.74 3.98
C LYS A 24 38.49 -11.97 5.24
N TRP A 25 39.33 -10.99 5.58
CA TRP A 25 39.23 -10.23 6.81
C TRP A 25 39.23 -8.73 6.56
N ALA A 26 38.44 -8.00 7.34
CA ALA A 26 38.41 -6.54 7.47
C ALA A 26 38.65 -6.15 8.93
N THR A 27 38.82 -4.88 9.20
CA THR A 27 39.04 -4.38 10.58
C THR A 27 38.02 -3.30 10.88
N VAL A 28 37.30 -3.42 12.00
CA VAL A 28 36.48 -2.33 12.56
C VAL A 28 37.19 -1.81 13.77
N SER A 29 37.45 -0.53 13.79
CA SER A 29 38.05 0.16 14.93
C SER A 29 37.22 1.41 15.29
N GLY A 30 37.41 1.96 16.46
CA GLY A 30 36.70 3.17 16.85
C GLY A 30 36.72 3.46 18.32
N LYS A 31 35.83 4.35 18.74
CA LYS A 31 35.65 4.73 20.15
C LYS A 31 34.20 4.55 20.56
N VAL A 32 34.01 4.18 21.82
CA VAL A 32 32.72 4.12 22.50
C VAL A 32 32.61 5.26 23.49
N LEU A 33 31.54 6.05 23.38
CA LEU A 33 31.25 7.23 24.17
C LEU A 33 29.92 7.06 24.91
N ASP A 34 29.70 7.80 25.98
CA ASP A 34 28.41 7.97 26.63
C ASP A 34 27.62 9.16 26.02
N GLU A 35 26.41 9.40 26.50
CA GLU A 35 25.56 10.53 26.08
C GLU A 35 26.21 11.91 26.34
N SER A 36 27.22 11.99 27.21
CA SER A 36 27.97 13.20 27.51
C SER A 36 29.31 13.28 26.80
N GLU A 37 29.49 12.50 25.74
CA GLU A 37 30.72 12.38 24.93
C GLU A 37 31.95 11.92 25.71
N ARG A 38 31.78 11.32 26.92
CA ARG A 38 32.87 10.74 27.69
C ARG A 38 33.16 9.33 27.19
N THR A 39 34.44 8.99 27.11
CA THR A 39 34.88 7.67 26.68
C THR A 39 34.47 6.58 27.68
N LEU A 40 33.95 5.45 27.17
CA LEU A 40 33.54 4.31 27.97
C LEU A 40 34.58 3.18 27.87
N PRO A 41 35.40 2.95 28.92
CA PRO A 41 36.28 1.79 29.00
C PRO A 41 35.51 0.52 29.37
N ASN A 42 36.10 -0.64 29.04
CA ASN A 42 35.56 -1.97 29.36
C ASN A 42 34.18 -2.29 28.73
N VAL A 43 33.84 -1.63 27.65
CA VAL A 43 32.66 -2.01 26.83
C VAL A 43 33.00 -3.29 26.09
N SER A 44 32.15 -4.30 26.21
CA SER A 44 32.27 -5.56 25.48
C SER A 44 31.80 -5.35 24.02
N VAL A 45 32.67 -5.65 23.05
CA VAL A 45 32.40 -5.56 21.61
C VAL A 45 32.50 -6.96 21.03
N ILE A 46 31.38 -7.55 20.66
CA ILE A 46 31.33 -8.93 20.14
C ILE A 46 30.71 -9.00 18.75
N VAL A 47 31.21 -9.92 17.93
CA VAL A 47 30.55 -10.23 16.64
C VAL A 47 29.34 -11.12 16.93
N LEU A 48 28.16 -10.66 16.60
CA LEU A 48 26.91 -11.40 16.86
C LEU A 48 26.94 -12.78 16.19
N GLY A 49 26.71 -13.83 16.98
CA GLY A 49 26.76 -15.22 16.48
C GLY A 49 28.17 -15.82 16.36
N GLN A 50 29.21 -15.17 16.89
CA GLN A 50 30.56 -15.69 16.99
C GLN A 50 31.14 -15.52 18.40
N GLN A 51 32.07 -16.36 18.79
CA GLN A 51 32.79 -16.20 20.08
C GLN A 51 33.98 -15.21 19.99
N LYS A 52 34.02 -14.37 18.95
CA LYS A 52 35.05 -13.34 18.77
C LYS A 52 34.55 -12.00 19.26
N GLY A 53 35.34 -11.38 20.10
CA GLY A 53 35.06 -10.04 20.65
C GLY A 53 36.34 -9.32 21.04
N SER A 54 36.20 -8.07 21.39
CA SER A 54 37.20 -7.19 21.99
C SER A 54 36.54 -6.40 23.11
N VAL A 55 37.33 -5.76 23.92
CA VAL A 55 36.88 -4.86 24.99
C VAL A 55 37.53 -3.50 24.76
N THR A 56 36.79 -2.40 25.02
CA THR A 56 37.36 -1.05 24.90
C THR A 56 38.42 -0.82 25.98
N ASN A 57 39.50 -0.14 25.59
CA ASN A 57 40.56 0.26 26.50
C ASN A 57 40.17 1.50 27.35
N ASP A 58 41.09 2.01 28.18
CA ASP A 58 40.86 3.16 29.06
C ASP A 58 40.47 4.46 28.29
N SER A 59 40.84 4.57 27.03
CA SER A 59 40.42 5.69 26.16
C SER A 59 39.15 5.40 25.39
N GLY A 60 38.38 4.33 25.72
CA GLY A 60 37.18 3.90 25.07
C GLY A 60 37.41 3.34 23.65
N ALA A 61 38.67 3.12 23.24
CA ALA A 61 38.99 2.68 21.90
C ALA A 61 38.96 1.15 21.79
N PHE A 62 38.52 0.65 20.66
CA PHE A 62 38.53 -0.78 20.29
C PHE A 62 39.06 -0.99 18.88
N SER A 63 39.51 -2.19 18.60
CA SER A 63 39.84 -2.67 17.27
C SER A 63 39.53 -4.16 17.20
N LEU A 64 38.75 -4.57 16.18
CA LEU A 64 38.29 -5.93 16.02
C LEU A 64 38.44 -6.38 14.59
N ARG A 65 39.13 -7.48 14.36
CA ARG A 65 39.26 -8.10 13.05
C ARG A 65 38.02 -8.97 12.79
N VAL A 66 37.31 -8.64 11.74
CA VAL A 66 36.00 -9.20 11.40
C VAL A 66 36.04 -9.87 10.03
N PRO A 67 35.19 -10.86 9.75
CA PRO A 67 35.10 -11.44 8.42
C PRO A 67 34.64 -10.42 7.38
N ALA A 68 35.31 -10.35 6.26
CA ALA A 68 34.98 -9.51 5.12
C ALA A 68 34.00 -10.18 4.16
N ASP A 69 33.43 -9.40 3.25
CA ASP A 69 32.50 -9.78 2.16
C ASP A 69 31.25 -10.54 2.67
N ARG A 70 30.85 -10.29 3.93
CA ARG A 70 29.60 -10.77 4.53
C ARG A 70 29.07 -9.79 5.55
N ALA A 71 27.74 -9.74 5.69
CA ALA A 71 27.11 -8.95 6.71
C ALA A 71 27.47 -9.46 8.11
N ILE A 72 27.94 -8.57 8.97
CA ILE A 72 28.25 -8.84 10.37
C ILE A 72 27.57 -7.79 11.24
N ALA A 73 27.18 -8.16 12.44
CA ALA A 73 26.73 -7.23 13.47
C ALA A 73 27.72 -7.24 14.61
N LEU A 74 28.18 -6.05 15.02
CA LEU A 74 28.90 -5.86 16.27
C LEU A 74 27.92 -5.42 17.36
N LEU A 75 27.98 -6.08 18.48
CA LEU A 75 27.19 -5.79 19.67
C LEU A 75 28.09 -5.15 20.70
N PHE A 76 27.72 -3.94 21.13
CA PHE A 76 28.40 -3.17 22.19
C PHE A 76 27.58 -3.26 23.45
N SER A 77 28.12 -3.85 24.52
CA SER A 77 27.41 -4.01 25.79
C SER A 77 28.25 -3.56 26.96
N TYR A 78 27.64 -2.80 27.87
CA TYR A 78 28.26 -2.32 29.09
C TYR A 78 27.23 -2.25 30.22
N THR A 79 27.64 -2.60 31.42
CA THR A 79 26.72 -2.61 32.58
C THR A 79 26.19 -1.20 32.87
N GLY A 80 24.87 -1.04 32.89
CA GLY A 80 24.23 0.26 33.11
C GLY A 80 23.95 1.07 31.84
N TYR A 81 24.30 0.53 30.69
CA TYR A 81 24.04 1.15 29.39
C TYR A 81 23.19 0.25 28.49
N LYS A 82 22.48 0.85 27.56
CA LYS A 82 21.73 0.11 26.51
C LYS A 82 22.74 -0.53 25.56
N THR A 83 22.49 -1.79 25.21
CA THR A 83 23.30 -2.48 24.21
C THR A 83 23.05 -1.84 22.85
N VAL A 84 24.13 -1.50 22.15
CA VAL A 84 24.09 -0.95 20.80
C VAL A 84 24.52 -2.04 19.81
N GLN A 85 23.77 -2.23 18.77
CA GLN A 85 24.13 -3.09 17.64
C GLN A 85 24.43 -2.22 16.41
N GLN A 86 25.60 -2.45 15.83
CA GLN A 86 25.98 -1.82 14.56
C GLN A 86 26.26 -2.89 13.52
N ASN A 87 25.62 -2.77 12.36
CA ASN A 87 25.79 -3.70 11.26
C ASN A 87 26.87 -3.18 10.30
N PHE A 88 27.72 -4.10 9.84
CA PHE A 88 28.80 -3.81 8.90
C PHE A 88 28.77 -4.80 7.74
N LEU A 89 29.24 -4.33 6.61
CA LEU A 89 29.54 -5.14 5.46
C LEU A 89 30.79 -4.56 4.79
N LEU A 90 31.91 -5.18 5.03
CA LEU A 90 33.22 -4.66 4.69
C LEU A 90 33.90 -5.55 3.66
N SER A 91 34.61 -4.94 2.73
CA SER A 91 35.45 -5.64 1.75
C SER A 91 36.72 -6.16 2.40
N GLU A 92 37.39 -7.09 1.73
CA GLU A 92 38.69 -7.61 2.18
C GLU A 92 39.73 -6.49 2.33
N GLY A 93 40.40 -6.42 3.50
CA GLY A 93 41.39 -5.40 3.83
C GLY A 93 40.82 -4.04 4.21
N GLU A 94 39.50 -3.86 4.17
CA GLU A 94 38.85 -2.58 4.53
C GLU A 94 39.02 -2.32 6.04
N GLN A 95 39.29 -1.05 6.35
CA GLN A 95 39.40 -0.54 7.72
C GLN A 95 38.30 0.49 7.93
N GLU A 96 37.34 0.19 8.79
CA GLU A 96 36.25 1.09 9.14
C GLU A 96 36.49 1.67 10.53
N VAL A 97 36.31 2.99 10.65
CA VAL A 97 36.47 3.70 11.92
C VAL A 97 35.13 4.27 12.34
N VAL A 98 34.62 3.84 13.51
CA VAL A 98 33.29 4.22 13.97
C VAL A 98 33.33 4.86 15.37
N ILE A 99 32.39 5.76 15.64
CA ILE A 99 32.11 6.28 16.96
C ILE A 99 30.76 5.72 17.39
N ILE A 100 30.73 5.04 18.51
CA ILE A 100 29.54 4.41 19.08
C ILE A 100 29.12 5.18 20.32
N ASN A 101 27.93 5.78 20.29
CA ASN A 101 27.35 6.43 21.45
C ASN A 101 26.40 5.45 22.16
N MET A 102 26.70 5.21 23.46
CA MET A 102 25.87 4.34 24.31
C MET A 102 25.02 5.21 25.23
N GLU A 103 23.74 4.94 25.29
CA GLU A 103 22.82 5.61 26.21
C GLU A 103 22.76 4.89 27.55
N ALA A 104 22.68 5.63 28.65
CA ALA A 104 22.52 5.05 29.98
C ALA A 104 21.24 4.20 30.07
N GLY A 105 21.37 2.99 30.58
CA GLY A 105 20.34 1.97 30.51
C GLY A 105 19.25 2.12 31.56
N GLY A 106 18.10 2.63 31.13
CA GLY A 106 16.81 2.24 31.73
C GLY A 106 16.26 1.04 30.96
N ASN A 107 16.07 -0.08 31.63
CA ASN A 107 15.55 -1.39 31.25
C ASN A 107 14.67 -1.52 29.99
N THR A 108 15.23 -1.38 28.77
CA THR A 108 14.50 -1.67 27.52
C THR A 108 15.41 -2.32 26.47
N LEU A 109 15.89 -3.52 26.74
CA LEU A 109 16.94 -4.21 25.97
C LEU A 109 16.42 -5.36 25.11
N GLN A 110 15.27 -5.29 24.42
CA GLN A 110 14.84 -6.42 23.58
C GLN A 110 14.17 -6.08 22.25
N GLU A 111 13.91 -4.82 21.96
CA GLU A 111 13.07 -4.52 20.79
C GLU A 111 13.85 -4.42 19.45
N VAL A 112 15.12 -4.06 19.45
CA VAL A 112 15.85 -3.75 18.20
C VAL A 112 16.39 -4.99 17.49
N VAL A 113 16.87 -6.00 18.20
CA VAL A 113 17.45 -7.22 17.59
C VAL A 113 16.38 -8.15 17.02
N VAL A 114 15.20 -8.16 17.63
CA VAL A 114 14.07 -9.02 17.23
C VAL A 114 13.43 -8.50 15.93
N THR A 115 13.48 -7.21 15.66
CA THR A 115 12.76 -6.58 14.55
C THR A 115 13.35 -6.94 13.17
N ASP A 116 14.66 -6.96 13.04
CA ASP A 116 15.29 -7.26 11.73
C ASP A 116 15.22 -8.75 11.38
N GLN A 117 15.34 -9.62 12.39
CA GLN A 117 15.20 -11.06 12.18
C GLN A 117 13.79 -11.47 11.77
N ARG A 118 12.72 -10.80 12.26
CA ARG A 118 11.34 -11.08 11.83
C ARG A 118 11.14 -10.83 10.35
N ALA A 119 11.72 -9.76 9.82
CA ALA A 119 11.60 -9.44 8.39
C ALA A 119 12.14 -10.53 7.47
N ARG A 120 13.03 -11.37 7.97
CA ARG A 120 13.64 -12.47 7.22
C ARG A 120 12.97 -13.81 7.46
N THR A 121 12.29 -14.00 8.60
CA THR A 121 11.71 -15.28 9.00
C THR A 121 10.21 -15.37 8.74
N GLU A 122 9.50 -14.26 8.61
CA GLU A 122 8.07 -14.24 8.35
C GLU A 122 7.82 -14.13 6.83
N ALA A 123 7.11 -15.10 6.24
CA ALA A 123 6.72 -15.05 4.83
C ALA A 123 5.81 -13.84 4.56
N GLY A 124 5.99 -13.19 3.41
CA GLY A 124 5.21 -12.02 3.03
C GLY A 124 5.56 -10.73 3.77
N LEU A 125 6.40 -10.75 4.80
CA LEU A 125 6.72 -9.52 5.54
C LEU A 125 7.76 -8.68 4.82
N ILE A 126 7.41 -7.42 4.58
CA ILE A 126 8.26 -6.37 4.05
C ILE A 126 8.32 -5.25 5.11
N LYS A 127 9.52 -4.77 5.42
CA LYS A 127 9.75 -3.65 6.33
C LYS A 127 10.42 -2.50 5.59
N PRO A 128 9.64 -1.63 4.95
CA PRO A 128 10.20 -0.46 4.31
C PRO A 128 10.67 0.56 5.35
N ASN A 129 11.70 1.31 5.01
CA ASN A 129 12.20 2.37 5.87
C ASN A 129 11.24 3.57 5.86
N PRO A 130 10.66 4.00 6.99
CA PRO A 130 9.74 5.13 7.05
C PRO A 130 10.32 6.44 6.51
N LYS A 131 11.62 6.65 6.62
CA LYS A 131 12.29 7.85 6.08
C LYS A 131 12.16 7.98 4.57
N ASN A 132 12.07 6.85 3.85
CA ASN A 132 11.87 6.83 2.41
C ASN A 132 10.48 7.29 1.97
N VAL A 133 9.47 7.21 2.86
CA VAL A 133 8.12 7.72 2.59
C VAL A 133 8.14 9.21 2.28
N LEU A 134 8.95 9.97 3.03
CA LEU A 134 9.07 11.42 2.90
C LEU A 134 9.88 11.88 1.68
N ASN A 135 10.69 10.97 1.14
CA ASN A 135 11.56 11.19 0.00
C ASN A 135 10.94 10.70 -1.32
N LEU A 136 9.88 9.90 -1.28
CA LEU A 136 9.23 9.37 -2.47
C LEU A 136 8.50 10.50 -3.22
N PRO A 137 8.89 10.86 -4.45
CA PRO A 137 8.12 11.79 -5.26
C PRO A 137 6.80 11.11 -5.64
N SER A 138 5.70 11.68 -5.21
CA SER A 138 4.36 11.15 -5.48
C SER A 138 3.33 12.26 -5.35
N PRO A 139 2.31 12.31 -6.23
CA PRO A 139 1.19 13.24 -6.07
C PRO A 139 0.35 12.95 -4.82
N ILE A 140 0.46 11.76 -4.26
CA ILE A 140 -0.16 11.37 -2.98
C ILE A 140 0.98 11.04 -2.03
N ALA A 141 1.22 11.93 -1.07
CA ALA A 141 2.19 11.67 -0.03
C ALA A 141 1.63 10.62 0.95
N GLY A 142 2.48 9.70 1.41
CA GLY A 142 2.09 8.75 2.44
C GLY A 142 2.74 7.38 2.32
N VAL A 143 2.50 6.55 3.33
CA VAL A 143 3.01 5.18 3.42
C VAL A 143 2.46 4.33 2.27
N GLU A 144 1.20 4.54 1.92
CA GLU A 144 0.50 3.80 0.87
C GLU A 144 1.12 4.03 -0.51
N SER A 145 1.63 5.23 -0.78
CA SER A 145 2.34 5.51 -2.03
C SER A 145 3.60 4.68 -2.18
N MET A 146 4.34 4.51 -1.10
CA MET A 146 5.51 3.62 -1.07
C MET A 146 5.11 2.15 -1.24
N ILE A 147 4.03 1.71 -0.58
CA ILE A 147 3.51 0.35 -0.75
C ILE A 147 3.11 0.11 -2.21
N LYS A 148 2.45 1.06 -2.87
CA LYS A 148 2.10 0.93 -4.30
C LYS A 148 3.32 0.67 -5.20
N VAL A 149 4.41 1.39 -4.99
CA VAL A 149 5.65 1.14 -5.76
C VAL A 149 6.23 -0.24 -5.44
N ILE A 150 6.16 -0.68 -4.18
CA ILE A 150 6.65 -2.00 -3.76
C ILE A 150 5.82 -3.14 -4.36
N VAL A 151 4.50 -3.01 -4.44
CA VAL A 151 3.61 -4.07 -4.95
C VAL A 151 3.23 -3.89 -6.43
N GLY A 152 3.63 -2.80 -7.05
CA GLY A 152 3.31 -2.51 -8.44
C GLY A 152 1.82 -2.13 -8.68
N SER A 153 1.15 -1.55 -7.69
CA SER A 153 -0.23 -1.07 -7.81
C SER A 153 -0.28 0.34 -8.37
N ASN A 154 -1.17 0.60 -9.32
CA ASN A 154 -1.29 1.88 -10.02
C ASN A 154 -2.63 2.61 -9.78
N ASN A 155 -3.26 2.41 -8.64
CA ASN A 155 -4.46 3.16 -8.30
C ASN A 155 -4.10 4.65 -8.13
N GLU A 156 -4.25 5.40 -9.20
CA GLU A 156 -3.85 6.81 -9.23
C GLU A 156 -4.76 7.68 -8.38
N LEU A 157 -4.17 8.74 -7.80
CA LEU A 157 -4.84 9.74 -6.96
C LEU A 157 -5.55 9.18 -5.72
N THR A 158 -5.31 7.90 -5.37
CA THR A 158 -5.88 7.27 -4.17
C THR A 158 -4.79 6.65 -3.30
N SER A 159 -5.04 6.47 -2.02
CA SER A 159 -4.21 5.67 -1.12
C SER A 159 -4.47 4.16 -1.27
N GLN A 160 -5.43 3.77 -2.08
CA GLN A 160 -5.80 2.37 -2.34
C GLN A 160 -4.71 1.63 -3.09
N TYR A 161 -4.51 0.36 -2.76
CA TYR A 161 -3.58 -0.53 -3.45
C TYR A 161 -4.12 -1.96 -3.52
N ASN A 162 -3.78 -2.66 -4.59
CA ASN A 162 -4.15 -4.05 -4.83
C ASN A 162 -2.96 -4.95 -4.55
N VAL A 163 -3.20 -6.10 -3.90
CA VAL A 163 -2.14 -7.04 -3.54
C VAL A 163 -2.52 -8.45 -3.98
N ARG A 164 -1.65 -9.07 -4.77
CA ARG A 164 -1.78 -10.47 -5.19
C ARG A 164 -3.18 -10.83 -5.69
N GLY A 165 -3.69 -10.03 -6.62
CA GLY A 165 -4.99 -10.26 -7.27
C GLY A 165 -6.21 -9.92 -6.44
N GLY A 166 -6.05 -9.42 -5.21
CA GLY A 166 -7.17 -8.96 -4.38
C GLY A 166 -7.59 -7.53 -4.70
N SER A 167 -8.80 -7.15 -4.30
CA SER A 167 -9.26 -5.78 -4.31
C SER A 167 -8.61 -4.97 -3.20
N TYR A 168 -8.74 -3.64 -3.23
CA TYR A 168 -8.23 -2.80 -2.16
C TYR A 168 -9.02 -2.97 -0.84
N ASP A 169 -10.26 -3.46 -0.89
CA ASP A 169 -11.08 -3.76 0.28
C ASP A 169 -10.63 -5.03 1.03
N GLU A 170 -9.75 -5.82 0.42
CA GLU A 170 -9.16 -7.01 1.04
C GLU A 170 -7.92 -6.72 1.90
N ASN A 171 -7.57 -5.44 2.08
CA ASN A 171 -6.41 -5.01 2.85
C ASN A 171 -6.81 -4.60 4.27
N LEU A 172 -5.96 -4.89 5.23
CA LEU A 172 -6.12 -4.55 6.63
C LEU A 172 -5.08 -3.49 7.02
N VAL A 173 -5.52 -2.47 7.75
CA VAL A 173 -4.63 -1.42 8.24
C VAL A 173 -4.72 -1.31 9.76
N TYR A 174 -3.57 -1.33 10.42
CA TYR A 174 -3.43 -1.05 11.85
C TYR A 174 -2.56 0.17 12.08
N VAL A 175 -2.95 0.99 13.04
CA VAL A 175 -2.10 2.06 13.59
C VAL A 175 -2.03 1.86 15.10
N ASN A 176 -0.82 1.63 15.63
CA ASN A 176 -0.57 1.37 17.06
C ASN A 176 -1.45 0.24 17.66
N ASP A 177 -1.66 -0.84 16.90
CA ASP A 177 -2.54 -1.98 17.21
C ASP A 177 -4.05 -1.72 17.09
N PHE A 178 -4.50 -0.50 16.83
CA PHE A 178 -5.88 -0.21 16.51
C PHE A 178 -6.17 -0.54 15.05
N GLU A 179 -7.21 -1.30 14.80
CA GLU A 179 -7.72 -1.54 13.44
C GLU A 179 -8.38 -0.27 12.94
N ILE A 180 -8.00 0.17 11.74
CA ILE A 180 -8.58 1.33 11.09
C ILE A 180 -9.72 0.82 10.21
N PHE A 181 -10.92 1.06 10.65
CA PHE A 181 -12.12 0.71 9.92
C PHE A 181 -12.25 1.61 8.69
N ARG A 182 -12.43 1.01 7.50
CA ARG A 182 -12.53 1.76 6.22
C ARG A 182 -11.44 2.83 6.07
N PRO A 183 -10.15 2.47 5.99
CA PRO A 183 -9.07 3.43 5.83
C PRO A 183 -9.17 4.25 4.53
N TYR A 184 -9.99 3.79 3.57
CA TYR A 184 -10.26 4.39 2.28
C TYR A 184 -11.73 4.79 2.19
N LEU A 185 -12.01 6.06 2.37
CA LEU A 185 -13.37 6.56 2.59
C LEU A 185 -14.07 6.98 1.31
N VAL A 186 -13.35 7.14 0.21
CA VAL A 186 -13.76 7.91 -0.95
C VAL A 186 -14.16 7.03 -2.12
N ARG A 187 -15.17 7.45 -2.88
CA ARG A 187 -15.72 6.72 -4.05
C ARG A 187 -14.83 6.78 -5.28
N SER A 188 -14.06 7.85 -5.46
CA SER A 188 -13.18 8.04 -6.61
C SER A 188 -11.85 8.68 -6.23
N GLY A 189 -10.80 8.43 -7.02
CA GLY A 189 -9.50 9.03 -6.80
C GLY A 189 -9.46 10.55 -6.86
N GLN A 190 -10.43 11.18 -7.49
CA GLN A 190 -10.54 12.64 -7.54
C GLN A 190 -10.95 13.24 -6.20
N GLN A 191 -11.74 12.52 -5.42
CA GLN A 191 -12.32 12.95 -4.15
C GLN A 191 -11.39 12.67 -2.97
N GLU A 192 -10.48 11.69 -3.09
CA GLU A 192 -9.58 11.35 -2.00
C GLU A 192 -8.55 12.44 -1.76
N GLY A 193 -8.44 12.88 -0.51
CA GLY A 193 -7.48 13.91 -0.10
C GLY A 193 -6.29 13.36 0.65
N LEU A 194 -6.52 12.81 1.82
CA LEU A 194 -5.50 12.35 2.75
C LEU A 194 -5.74 10.89 3.12
N SER A 195 -4.68 10.10 3.16
CA SER A 195 -4.73 8.79 3.79
C SER A 195 -4.80 8.92 5.32
N PHE A 196 -5.31 7.89 6.01
CA PHE A 196 -5.38 7.90 7.47
C PHE A 196 -4.00 8.06 8.11
N ILE A 197 -2.95 7.43 7.55
CA ILE A 197 -1.62 7.40 8.15
C ILE A 197 -0.91 8.75 7.94
N HIS A 198 -0.51 9.40 9.04
CA HIS A 198 0.28 10.63 8.99
C HIS A 198 1.77 10.29 8.83
N PRO A 199 2.41 10.57 7.68
CA PRO A 199 3.75 10.06 7.35
C PRO A 199 4.85 10.58 8.28
N GLU A 200 4.78 11.83 8.77
CA GLU A 200 5.78 12.39 9.69
C GLU A 200 5.72 11.77 11.10
N MET A 201 4.61 11.10 11.45
CA MET A 201 4.44 10.45 12.76
C MET A 201 4.94 9.00 12.76
N VAL A 202 5.27 8.42 11.61
CA VAL A 202 5.55 6.99 11.46
C VAL A 202 6.96 6.64 11.91
N ARG A 203 7.05 5.67 12.83
CA ARG A 203 8.32 5.06 13.29
C ARG A 203 8.64 3.75 12.59
N ASN A 204 7.63 2.89 12.41
CA ASN A 204 7.83 1.54 11.89
C ASN A 204 6.66 1.13 10.99
N ILE A 205 6.99 0.40 9.93
CA ILE A 205 6.02 -0.11 8.97
C ILE A 205 6.28 -1.61 8.82
N ASN A 206 5.27 -2.43 9.12
CA ASN A 206 5.25 -3.84 8.79
C ASN A 206 4.17 -4.05 7.73
N PHE A 207 4.58 -4.43 6.55
CA PHE A 207 3.66 -4.71 5.47
C PHE A 207 3.72 -6.17 5.09
N TYR A 208 2.58 -6.87 5.17
CA TYR A 208 2.42 -8.26 4.76
C TYR A 208 1.64 -8.32 3.45
N ASN A 209 2.23 -8.86 2.42
CA ASN A 209 1.57 -9.06 1.13
C ASN A 209 0.97 -10.48 0.97
N GLY A 210 0.58 -11.11 2.06
CA GLY A 210 0.01 -12.46 2.18
C GLY A 210 0.81 -13.30 3.18
N GLY A 211 0.32 -14.50 3.51
CA GLY A 211 1.00 -15.38 4.44
C GLY A 211 1.07 -14.86 5.89
N PHE A 212 0.28 -13.86 6.24
CA PHE A 212 0.33 -13.22 7.55
C PHE A 212 -0.25 -14.08 8.68
N GLN A 213 0.22 -13.84 9.88
CA GLN A 213 -0.02 -14.60 11.09
C GLN A 213 -1.49 -14.56 11.56
N ALA A 214 -1.91 -15.51 12.45
CA ALA A 214 -3.26 -15.58 12.98
C ALA A 214 -3.68 -14.36 13.83
N ARG A 215 -2.72 -13.63 14.39
CA ARG A 215 -2.98 -12.37 15.12
C ARG A 215 -3.61 -11.26 14.25
N TYR A 216 -3.41 -11.32 12.94
CA TYR A 216 -4.07 -10.42 11.99
C TYR A 216 -5.27 -11.11 11.39
N GLY A 217 -6.41 -10.42 11.34
CA GLY A 217 -7.66 -11.08 11.02
C GLY A 217 -8.40 -10.52 9.83
N ASP A 218 -9.32 -11.33 9.38
CA ASP A 218 -10.57 -10.97 8.71
C ASP A 218 -10.43 -10.19 7.40
N LYS A 219 -9.27 -10.33 6.72
CA LYS A 219 -8.96 -9.88 5.37
C LYS A 219 -8.13 -10.92 4.63
N MET A 220 -8.11 -10.86 3.27
CA MET A 220 -7.55 -11.93 2.44
C MET A 220 -6.29 -11.55 1.67
N SER A 221 -5.93 -10.26 1.56
CA SER A 221 -4.83 -9.87 0.67
C SER A 221 -3.61 -9.35 1.40
N SER A 222 -3.72 -8.32 2.21
CA SER A 222 -2.55 -7.75 2.89
C SER A 222 -2.85 -7.19 4.27
N VAL A 223 -1.78 -6.94 5.02
CA VAL A 223 -1.83 -6.21 6.29
C VAL A 223 -0.77 -5.12 6.28
N LEU A 224 -1.18 -3.90 6.56
CA LEU A 224 -0.32 -2.76 6.82
C LEU A 224 -0.41 -2.42 8.32
N ASP A 225 0.62 -2.75 9.08
CA ASP A 225 0.71 -2.50 10.52
C ASP A 225 1.75 -1.39 10.76
N VAL A 226 1.27 -0.22 11.14
CA VAL A 226 2.06 1.00 11.33
C VAL A 226 2.14 1.34 12.80
N GLN A 227 3.33 1.71 13.23
CA GLN A 227 3.57 2.24 14.57
C GLN A 227 4.05 3.67 14.48
N TYR A 228 3.40 4.56 15.22
CA TYR A 228 3.80 5.94 15.37
C TYR A 228 4.99 6.08 16.32
N ASN A 229 5.69 7.21 16.20
CA ASN A 229 6.85 7.51 17.01
C ASN A 229 6.49 7.59 18.51
N LYS A 230 7.45 7.27 19.35
CA LYS A 230 7.41 7.55 20.79
C LYS A 230 8.53 8.53 21.09
N PRO A 231 8.23 9.83 21.17
CA PRO A 231 9.25 10.85 21.30
C PRO A 231 9.98 10.73 22.64
N ARG A 232 11.25 11.08 22.62
CA ARG A 232 12.13 11.12 23.80
C ARG A 232 12.63 12.52 24.11
N ALA A 233 12.51 13.41 23.14
CA ALA A 233 12.88 14.82 23.22
C ALA A 233 11.80 15.67 22.53
N PHE A 234 11.84 16.96 22.73
CA PHE A 234 11.05 17.89 21.96
C PHE A 234 11.59 17.97 20.54
N GLY A 235 10.70 17.91 19.56
CA GLY A 235 11.01 18.03 18.15
C GLY A 235 9.76 18.26 17.33
N GLY A 236 9.95 18.39 16.03
CA GLY A 236 8.84 18.55 15.12
C GLY A 236 9.28 18.82 13.68
N SER A 237 8.30 18.92 12.80
CA SER A 237 8.50 19.37 11.42
C SER A 237 7.33 20.22 10.96
N ALA A 238 7.62 21.10 10.01
CA ALA A 238 6.62 21.81 9.24
C ALA A 238 6.97 21.72 7.76
N TYR A 239 5.97 21.54 6.92
CA TYR A 239 6.19 21.51 5.48
C TYR A 239 5.06 22.23 4.73
N VAL A 240 5.43 22.78 3.60
CA VAL A 240 4.53 23.42 2.65
C VAL A 240 4.91 23.02 1.24
N SER A 241 3.91 22.64 0.45
CA SER A 241 4.04 22.39 -0.97
C SER A 241 2.85 22.94 -1.76
N ILE A 242 2.88 22.83 -3.09
CA ILE A 242 1.75 23.23 -3.93
C ILE A 242 0.49 22.40 -3.64
N LEU A 243 0.65 21.13 -3.22
CA LEU A 243 -0.46 20.20 -2.99
C LEU A 243 -0.86 20.07 -1.53
N GLU A 244 0.08 20.23 -0.61
CA GLU A 244 -0.12 19.88 0.79
C GLU A 244 0.70 20.76 1.71
N GLN A 245 0.15 21.05 2.88
CA GLN A 245 0.86 21.67 3.99
C GLN A 245 0.55 20.93 5.29
N GLY A 246 1.49 20.91 6.19
CA GLY A 246 1.30 20.25 7.47
C GLY A 246 2.42 20.52 8.45
N PHE A 247 2.15 20.13 9.67
CA PHE A 247 3.13 20.15 10.73
C PHE A 247 2.95 18.98 11.67
N HIS A 248 4.01 18.60 12.34
CA HIS A 248 3.91 17.75 13.51
C HIS A 248 4.79 18.31 14.64
N VAL A 249 4.37 18.06 15.85
CA VAL A 249 5.10 18.39 17.06
C VAL A 249 5.10 17.18 17.97
N GLU A 250 6.25 16.88 18.52
CA GLU A 250 6.43 15.78 19.43
C GLU A 250 7.24 16.20 20.65
N GLY A 251 7.04 15.50 21.77
CA GLY A 251 7.78 15.81 22.95
C GLY A 251 7.48 14.89 24.12
N VAL A 252 8.24 15.10 25.16
CA VAL A 252 8.13 14.36 26.43
C VAL A 252 8.18 15.35 27.59
N THR A 253 7.39 15.10 28.62
CA THR A 253 7.30 15.94 29.81
C THR A 253 7.06 15.09 31.06
N ASN A 254 6.96 15.70 32.22
CA ASN A 254 6.70 15.04 33.48
C ASN A 254 7.72 13.91 33.78
N LYS A 255 9.00 14.28 33.78
CA LYS A 255 10.10 13.31 34.02
C LYS A 255 10.04 12.09 33.09
N ASN A 256 9.75 12.32 31.82
CA ASN A 256 9.63 11.32 30.77
C ASN A 256 8.44 10.36 30.93
N LYS A 257 7.43 10.70 31.72
CA LYS A 257 6.22 9.89 31.88
C LYS A 257 5.15 10.16 30.84
N LEU A 258 5.02 11.42 30.40
CA LEU A 258 4.05 11.81 29.39
C LEU A 258 4.79 12.10 28.09
N SER A 259 4.48 11.36 27.04
CA SER A 259 4.90 11.70 25.67
C SER A 259 3.68 12.06 24.82
N TYR A 260 3.88 13.00 23.92
CA TYR A 260 2.86 13.45 22.99
C TYR A 260 3.43 13.59 21.58
N LEU A 261 2.59 13.28 20.61
CA LEU A 261 2.85 13.38 19.19
C LEU A 261 1.57 13.90 18.55
N ILE A 262 1.60 15.09 17.96
CA ILE A 262 0.45 15.76 17.36
C ILE A 262 0.83 16.17 15.96
N GLY A 263 0.00 15.83 14.97
CA GLY A 263 0.18 16.19 13.58
C GLY A 263 -1.09 16.79 13.01
N ALA A 264 -0.95 17.73 12.11
CA ALA A 264 -2.05 18.29 11.34
C ALA A 264 -1.64 18.48 9.89
N ARG A 265 -2.55 18.21 8.98
CA ARG A 265 -2.34 18.34 7.52
C ARG A 265 -3.54 19.01 6.88
N ASN A 266 -3.25 19.73 5.81
CA ASN A 266 -4.24 20.23 4.88
C ASN A 266 -3.74 20.01 3.45
N ARG A 267 -4.62 19.50 2.58
CA ARG A 267 -4.31 19.14 1.21
C ARG A 267 -5.37 19.62 0.24
N SER A 268 -4.93 20.06 -0.93
CA SER A 268 -5.82 20.41 -2.03
C SER A 268 -5.23 19.92 -3.36
N ASN A 269 -5.95 19.03 -4.02
CA ASN A 269 -5.58 18.51 -5.34
C ASN A 269 -6.01 19.43 -6.49
N ARG A 270 -6.44 20.67 -6.22
CA ARG A 270 -6.97 21.59 -7.23
C ARG A 270 -6.05 21.75 -8.43
N ASN A 271 -4.76 21.95 -8.19
CA ASN A 271 -3.77 22.15 -9.27
C ASN A 271 -3.56 20.90 -10.13
N LEU A 272 -3.76 19.73 -9.56
CA LEU A 272 -3.69 18.46 -10.27
C LEU A 272 -4.96 18.23 -11.10
N LEU A 273 -6.13 18.42 -10.48
CA LEU A 273 -7.42 18.20 -11.11
C LEU A 273 -7.72 19.23 -12.20
N GLY A 274 -7.32 20.47 -12.02
CA GLY A 274 -7.50 21.53 -13.02
C GLY A 274 -6.70 21.35 -14.34
N ARG A 275 -5.88 20.30 -14.45
CA ARG A 275 -5.15 19.94 -15.66
C ARG A 275 -5.72 18.71 -16.38
N GLN A 276 -6.84 18.19 -15.92
CA GLN A 276 -7.52 17.06 -16.56
C GLN A 276 -8.18 17.46 -17.87
N GLU A 277 -8.55 16.45 -18.67
CA GLU A 277 -9.27 16.64 -19.95
C GLU A 277 -10.65 17.30 -19.73
N THR A 278 -11.32 17.00 -18.60
CA THR A 278 -12.56 17.68 -18.22
C THR A 278 -12.22 19.00 -17.54
N GLN A 279 -12.53 20.09 -18.22
CA GLN A 279 -12.37 21.44 -17.68
C GLN A 279 -13.54 21.78 -16.76
N GLY A 280 -13.25 22.49 -15.67
CA GLY A 280 -14.25 22.84 -14.69
C GLY A 280 -13.65 23.45 -13.43
N ASN A 281 -14.49 23.86 -12.52
CA ASN A 281 -14.05 24.36 -11.23
C ASN A 281 -14.00 23.24 -10.20
N TYR A 282 -12.78 22.77 -9.93
CA TYR A 282 -12.50 21.75 -8.92
C TYR A 282 -12.08 22.42 -7.62
N VAL A 283 -12.76 22.11 -6.53
CA VAL A 283 -12.45 22.63 -5.19
C VAL A 283 -12.36 21.47 -4.19
N PRO A 284 -11.33 20.64 -4.28
CA PRO A 284 -11.05 19.62 -3.29
C PRO A 284 -10.35 20.24 -2.08
N SER A 285 -10.72 19.81 -0.89
CA SER A 285 -10.07 20.20 0.37
C SER A 285 -10.12 19.04 1.36
N SER A 286 -8.98 18.65 1.89
CA SER A 286 -8.89 17.61 2.92
C SER A 286 -8.01 18.12 4.05
N ALA A 287 -8.45 17.91 5.28
CA ALA A 287 -7.70 18.28 6.48
C ALA A 287 -7.84 17.19 7.52
N ASP A 288 -6.77 16.94 8.27
CA ASP A 288 -6.81 16.08 9.45
C ASP A 288 -5.97 16.64 10.58
N VAL A 289 -6.36 16.23 11.80
CA VAL A 289 -5.57 16.40 13.01
C VAL A 289 -5.51 15.07 13.71
N GLN A 290 -4.31 14.63 14.03
CA GLN A 290 -4.05 13.39 14.75
C GLN A 290 -3.21 13.64 15.98
N ALA A 291 -3.47 12.87 17.04
CA ALA A 291 -2.71 12.92 18.26
C ALA A 291 -2.48 11.51 18.83
N LEU A 292 -1.26 11.23 19.25
CA LEU A 292 -0.91 10.09 20.09
C LEU A 292 -0.35 10.61 21.41
N ILE A 293 -1.05 10.33 22.49
CA ILE A 293 -0.64 10.68 23.85
C ILE A 293 -0.36 9.40 24.61
N SER A 294 0.85 9.26 25.17
CA SER A 294 1.25 8.09 25.94
C SER A 294 1.64 8.51 27.35
N TYR A 295 1.08 7.84 28.34
CA TYR A 295 1.38 8.06 29.74
C TYR A 295 1.90 6.80 30.42
N GLN A 296 3.12 6.87 30.94
CA GLN A 296 3.76 5.80 31.69
C GLN A 296 3.46 5.98 33.20
N TRP A 297 2.47 5.27 33.71
CA TRP A 297 2.09 5.34 35.13
C TRP A 297 3.23 4.87 36.05
N ASN A 298 3.82 3.73 35.70
CA ASN A 298 4.95 3.13 36.36
C ASN A 298 5.66 2.16 35.38
N ALA A 299 6.68 1.43 35.88
CA ALA A 299 7.43 0.48 35.06
C ALA A 299 6.59 -0.66 34.44
N LYS A 300 5.37 -0.90 34.94
CA LYS A 300 4.48 -2.00 34.50
C LYS A 300 3.26 -1.53 33.73
N TRP A 301 2.82 -0.29 33.88
CA TRP A 301 1.58 0.23 33.32
C TRP A 301 1.83 1.43 32.39
N GLN A 302 1.32 1.33 31.18
CA GLN A 302 1.31 2.42 30.19
C GLN A 302 -0.07 2.52 29.57
N THR A 303 -0.54 3.75 29.33
CA THR A 303 -1.77 4.03 28.59
C THR A 303 -1.43 4.90 27.40
N ASP A 304 -1.94 4.51 26.24
CA ASP A 304 -1.81 5.26 24.99
C ASP A 304 -3.22 5.69 24.52
N ILE A 305 -3.35 6.93 24.08
CA ILE A 305 -4.59 7.50 23.53
C ILE A 305 -4.28 7.97 22.11
N LEU A 306 -4.97 7.42 21.13
CA LEU A 306 -4.89 7.80 19.71
C LEU A 306 -6.18 8.51 19.31
N GLY A 307 -6.07 9.74 18.82
CA GLY A 307 -7.18 10.51 18.28
C GLY A 307 -6.97 10.88 16.81
N ASN A 308 -8.03 10.88 16.03
CA ASN A 308 -8.05 11.40 14.65
C ASN A 308 -9.36 12.13 14.39
N LEU A 309 -9.24 13.32 13.83
CA LEU A 309 -10.34 14.11 13.28
C LEU A 309 -9.99 14.48 11.85
N SER A 310 -10.79 14.06 10.88
CA SER A 310 -10.53 14.28 9.46
C SER A 310 -11.79 14.76 8.74
N GLN A 311 -11.62 15.67 7.81
CA GLN A 311 -12.67 16.15 6.94
C GLN A 311 -12.16 16.28 5.51
N THR A 312 -12.90 15.72 4.56
CA THR A 312 -12.68 15.89 3.13
C THR A 312 -13.92 16.49 2.49
N ARG A 313 -13.76 17.50 1.68
CA ARG A 313 -14.80 18.13 0.88
C ARG A 313 -14.37 18.16 -0.57
N PHE A 314 -15.28 17.79 -1.43
CA PHE A 314 -15.08 17.85 -2.88
C PHE A 314 -16.22 18.63 -3.51
N ARG A 315 -15.88 19.59 -4.37
CA ARG A 315 -16.83 20.32 -5.19
C ARG A 315 -16.34 20.33 -6.62
N LEU A 316 -17.23 20.02 -7.53
CA LEU A 316 -16.98 20.03 -8.95
C LEU A 316 -18.13 20.74 -9.67
N SER A 317 -17.81 21.71 -10.51
CA SER A 317 -18.71 22.25 -11.50
C SER A 317 -18.03 22.06 -12.85
N PRO A 318 -18.27 20.94 -13.55
CA PRO A 318 -17.69 20.68 -14.85
C PRO A 318 -18.30 21.63 -15.87
N GLN A 319 -17.54 22.02 -16.87
CA GLN A 319 -17.95 22.94 -17.93
C GLN A 319 -17.86 22.30 -19.29
N TYR A 320 -16.71 21.73 -19.58
CA TYR A 320 -16.41 21.17 -20.89
C TYR A 320 -15.41 20.04 -20.81
N SER A 321 -15.57 19.03 -21.64
CA SER A 321 -14.60 17.95 -21.80
C SER A 321 -14.38 17.66 -23.28
N GLN A 322 -13.12 17.47 -23.66
CA GLN A 322 -12.73 17.10 -25.01
C GLN A 322 -11.93 15.81 -24.93
N LEU A 323 -12.60 14.70 -25.20
CA LEU A 323 -12.01 13.38 -25.18
C LEU A 323 -11.60 12.96 -26.59
N THR A 324 -10.51 12.22 -26.69
CA THR A 324 -10.00 11.73 -27.97
C THR A 324 -9.53 10.31 -27.84
N SER A 325 -9.93 9.47 -28.79
CA SER A 325 -9.45 8.10 -28.96
C SER A 325 -9.04 7.90 -30.42
N SER A 326 -7.80 7.43 -30.64
CA SER A 326 -7.33 7.13 -31.99
C SER A 326 -7.28 5.62 -32.16
N VAL A 327 -7.93 5.13 -33.23
CA VAL A 327 -7.85 3.74 -33.67
C VAL A 327 -7.01 3.71 -34.94
N PHE A 328 -5.93 2.97 -34.91
CA PHE A 328 -5.08 2.72 -36.05
C PHE A 328 -5.30 1.30 -36.55
N SER A 329 -5.61 1.16 -37.83
CA SER A 329 -5.69 -0.11 -38.52
C SER A 329 -4.89 0.00 -39.83
N PRO A 330 -4.30 -1.11 -40.34
CA PRO A 330 -3.68 -1.08 -41.69
C PRO A 330 -4.58 -0.61 -42.82
N TYR A 331 -5.88 -0.65 -42.61
CA TYR A 331 -6.89 -0.28 -43.61
C TYR A 331 -7.48 1.12 -43.43
N PHE A 332 -7.49 1.65 -42.21
CA PHE A 332 -8.03 2.97 -41.89
C PHE A 332 -7.47 3.51 -40.58
N THR A 333 -7.49 4.82 -40.44
CA THR A 333 -7.22 5.52 -39.17
C THR A 333 -8.49 6.27 -38.79
N ALA A 334 -9.06 5.97 -37.66
CA ALA A 334 -10.18 6.72 -37.10
C ALA A 334 -9.69 7.53 -35.89
N ASN A 335 -9.92 8.83 -35.92
CA ASN A 335 -9.62 9.75 -34.84
C ASN A 335 -10.96 10.16 -34.20
N LEU A 336 -11.42 9.35 -33.27
CA LEU A 336 -12.70 9.59 -32.61
C LEU A 336 -12.55 10.70 -31.57
N GLY A 337 -13.48 11.65 -31.61
CA GLY A 337 -13.60 12.72 -30.64
C GLY A 337 -14.94 12.69 -29.94
N MET A 338 -14.98 13.10 -28.68
CA MET A 338 -16.23 13.37 -27.97
C MET A 338 -16.09 14.71 -27.23
N ASP A 339 -16.95 15.63 -27.60
CA ASP A 339 -17.09 16.93 -26.95
C ASP A 339 -18.29 16.89 -26.02
N ILE A 340 -18.10 17.22 -24.75
CA ILE A 340 -19.15 17.20 -23.74
C ILE A 340 -19.25 18.58 -23.12
N PHE A 341 -20.47 19.15 -23.16
CA PHE A 341 -20.82 20.37 -22.45
C PHE A 341 -21.60 20.00 -21.19
N PHE A 342 -21.11 20.45 -20.05
CA PHE A 342 -21.72 20.10 -18.78
C PHE A 342 -22.50 21.26 -18.18
N GLU A 343 -23.53 20.93 -17.43
CA GLU A 343 -24.27 21.81 -16.55
C GLU A 343 -24.46 21.12 -15.19
N GLY A 344 -24.50 21.93 -14.12
CA GLY A 344 -24.74 21.41 -12.80
C GLY A 344 -23.47 21.30 -11.93
N ARG A 345 -23.53 20.47 -10.89
CA ARG A 345 -22.48 20.40 -9.88
C ARG A 345 -22.52 19.12 -9.06
N GLU A 346 -21.37 18.79 -8.50
CA GLU A 346 -21.18 17.76 -7.48
C GLU A 346 -20.66 18.41 -6.19
N ARG A 347 -21.14 17.94 -5.04
CA ARG A 347 -20.69 18.37 -3.72
C ARG A 347 -20.70 17.17 -2.80
N ASP A 348 -19.53 16.77 -2.36
CA ASP A 348 -19.37 15.64 -1.46
C ASP A 348 -18.66 16.09 -0.19
N ALA A 349 -19.06 15.52 0.92
CA ALA A 349 -18.44 15.73 2.21
C ALA A 349 -18.24 14.41 2.93
N TYR A 350 -17.04 14.21 3.47
CA TYR A 350 -16.65 13.02 4.22
C TYR A 350 -16.03 13.47 5.53
N SER A 351 -16.53 12.99 6.64
CA SER A 351 -15.94 13.23 7.95
C SER A 351 -15.61 11.93 8.66
N THR A 352 -14.45 11.91 9.33
CA THR A 352 -14.01 10.76 10.10
C THR A 352 -13.54 11.19 11.46
N GLN A 353 -14.02 10.51 12.49
CA GLN A 353 -13.62 10.68 13.87
C GLN A 353 -13.19 9.34 14.43
N MET A 354 -12.04 9.31 15.08
CA MET A 354 -11.55 8.13 15.77
C MET A 354 -10.98 8.49 17.13
N LEU A 355 -11.35 7.73 18.13
CA LEU A 355 -10.72 7.74 19.45
C LEU A 355 -10.40 6.30 19.85
N GLY A 356 -9.14 6.05 20.15
CA GLY A 356 -8.66 4.76 20.63
C GLY A 356 -7.91 4.94 21.94
N VAL A 357 -8.19 4.09 22.91
CA VAL A 357 -7.48 4.01 24.19
C VAL A 357 -6.93 2.61 24.35
N SER A 358 -5.65 2.51 24.65
CA SER A 358 -5.04 1.22 24.97
C SER A 358 -4.26 1.29 26.25
N THR A 359 -4.40 0.28 27.10
CA THR A 359 -3.63 0.14 28.33
C THR A 359 -2.81 -1.13 28.27
N THR A 360 -1.50 -0.99 28.42
CA THR A 360 -0.55 -2.10 28.45
C THR A 360 -0.12 -2.37 29.88
N TYR A 361 -0.26 -3.62 30.30
CA TYR A 361 0.23 -4.11 31.58
C TYR A 361 1.33 -5.14 31.37
N GLN A 362 2.52 -4.89 31.90
CA GLN A 362 3.66 -5.78 31.80
C GLN A 362 4.14 -6.18 33.21
N PRO A 363 3.51 -7.22 33.82
CA PRO A 363 3.85 -7.63 35.18
C PRO A 363 5.28 -8.16 35.29
N THR A 364 5.74 -8.85 34.24
CA THR A 364 7.09 -9.42 34.14
C THR A 364 7.71 -9.06 32.77
N ARG A 365 9.01 -9.29 32.59
CA ARG A 365 9.66 -9.08 31.30
C ARG A 365 9.14 -10.00 30.19
N SER A 366 8.59 -11.16 30.57
CA SER A 366 8.09 -12.19 29.65
C SER A 366 6.60 -12.11 29.35
N LEU A 367 5.81 -11.41 30.15
CA LEU A 367 4.35 -11.33 29.98
C LEU A 367 3.91 -9.90 29.73
N ARG A 368 3.20 -9.70 28.65
CA ARG A 368 2.59 -8.43 28.26
C ARG A 368 1.11 -8.63 27.95
N LEU A 369 0.27 -7.83 28.56
CA LEU A 369 -1.17 -7.80 28.38
C LEU A 369 -1.56 -6.41 27.90
N LYS A 370 -2.36 -6.31 26.86
CA LYS A 370 -2.85 -5.06 26.29
C LYS A 370 -4.37 -5.10 26.16
N PHE A 371 -5.03 -4.07 26.66
CA PHE A 371 -6.47 -3.85 26.56
C PHE A 371 -6.70 -2.64 25.65
N LEU A 372 -7.56 -2.76 24.67
CA LEU A 372 -7.82 -1.72 23.70
C LEU A 372 -9.33 -1.50 23.60
N GLY A 373 -9.71 -0.23 23.52
CA GLY A 373 -11.05 0.19 23.16
C GLY A 373 -10.97 1.30 22.13
N SER A 374 -11.78 1.24 21.08
CA SER A 374 -11.86 2.31 20.10
C SER A 374 -13.29 2.55 19.62
N ARG A 375 -13.55 3.80 19.26
CA ARG A 375 -14.73 4.25 18.54
C ARG A 375 -14.26 4.89 17.23
N PHE A 376 -14.86 4.46 16.14
CA PHE A 376 -14.68 5.04 14.81
C PHE A 376 -16.03 5.50 14.31
N GLN A 377 -16.13 6.70 13.77
CA GLN A 377 -17.34 7.22 13.12
C GLN A 377 -16.93 7.81 11.78
N ASN A 378 -17.71 7.48 10.76
CA ASN A 378 -17.57 8.02 9.42
C ASN A 378 -18.94 8.45 8.89
N ASP A 379 -19.02 9.69 8.45
CA ASP A 379 -20.21 10.27 7.82
C ASP A 379 -19.84 10.69 6.40
N GLU A 380 -20.64 10.25 5.44
CA GLU A 380 -20.46 10.53 4.00
C GLU A 380 -21.74 11.13 3.46
N GLU A 381 -21.61 12.23 2.75
CA GLU A 381 -22.68 12.93 2.05
C GLU A 381 -22.26 13.14 0.60
N GLU A 382 -23.09 12.69 -0.33
CA GLU A 382 -22.85 12.85 -1.78
C GLU A 382 -24.06 13.49 -2.43
N ASN A 383 -23.82 14.64 -3.05
CA ASN A 383 -24.82 15.42 -3.75
C ASN A 383 -24.35 15.68 -5.18
N ILE A 384 -24.90 14.93 -6.12
CA ILE A 384 -24.59 15.01 -7.55
C ILE A 384 -25.83 15.47 -8.30
N ASP A 385 -25.67 16.44 -9.17
CA ASP A 385 -26.66 16.88 -10.12
C ASP A 385 -25.90 17.46 -11.33
N ILE A 386 -25.52 16.59 -12.23
CA ILE A 386 -24.71 16.91 -13.41
C ILE A 386 -25.41 16.38 -14.65
N ALA A 387 -25.74 17.29 -15.54
CA ALA A 387 -26.17 16.98 -16.90
C ALA A 387 -25.02 17.24 -17.87
N GLY A 388 -24.97 16.46 -18.95
CA GLY A 388 -24.01 16.62 -20.03
C GLY A 388 -24.67 16.42 -21.39
N ALA A 389 -24.43 17.34 -22.31
CA ALA A 389 -24.73 17.17 -23.72
C ALA A 389 -23.46 16.80 -24.46
N TYR A 390 -23.47 15.72 -25.23
CA TYR A 390 -22.30 15.28 -25.96
C TYR A 390 -22.51 15.20 -27.45
N LEU A 391 -21.43 15.49 -28.18
CA LEU A 391 -21.29 15.21 -29.61
C LEU A 391 -20.11 14.25 -29.79
N PHE A 392 -20.32 13.14 -30.46
CA PHE A 392 -19.34 12.10 -30.73
C PHE A 392 -19.18 11.87 -32.22
N GLY A 393 -17.95 11.75 -32.73
CA GLY A 393 -17.69 11.49 -34.13
C GLY A 393 -16.19 11.58 -34.49
N ASP A 394 -15.91 11.66 -35.80
CA ASP A 394 -14.54 11.82 -36.28
C ASP A 394 -14.05 13.25 -36.02
N ARG A 395 -12.90 13.38 -35.40
CA ARG A 395 -12.23 14.66 -35.10
C ARG A 395 -11.16 14.95 -36.15
N ASP A 396 -11.17 16.15 -36.68
CA ASP A 396 -10.15 16.62 -37.62
C ASP A 396 -8.85 16.98 -36.91
N PHE A 397 -7.75 16.29 -37.20
CA PHE A 397 -6.40 16.55 -36.72
C PHE A 397 -5.48 17.16 -37.80
N ASP A 398 -6.00 17.48 -38.99
CA ASP A 398 -5.21 18.20 -39.97
C ASP A 398 -5.03 19.67 -39.60
N LYS A 399 -3.82 20.02 -39.20
CA LYS A 399 -3.48 21.38 -38.77
C LYS A 399 -3.64 22.44 -39.88
N SER A 400 -3.71 22.01 -41.12
CA SER A 400 -3.95 22.90 -42.28
C SER A 400 -5.43 23.14 -42.54
N SER A 401 -6.31 22.34 -41.93
CA SER A 401 -7.76 22.44 -42.11
C SER A 401 -8.34 23.58 -41.25
N SER A 402 -9.36 24.25 -41.79
CA SER A 402 -10.15 25.23 -41.01
C SER A 402 -11.02 24.58 -39.91
N SER A 403 -11.24 23.29 -40.00
CA SER A 403 -11.96 22.47 -39.00
C SER A 403 -11.05 21.76 -38.01
N PHE A 404 -9.75 22.10 -37.97
CA PHE A 404 -8.80 21.51 -37.03
C PHE A 404 -9.34 21.51 -35.59
N GLY A 405 -9.38 20.34 -34.99
CA GLY A 405 -9.87 20.13 -33.59
C GLY A 405 -11.39 19.99 -33.46
N LEU A 406 -12.16 20.17 -34.53
CA LEU A 406 -13.63 20.00 -34.53
C LEU A 406 -14.04 18.58 -34.91
N ILE A 407 -15.23 18.18 -34.47
CA ILE A 407 -15.88 16.96 -34.93
C ILE A 407 -16.53 17.26 -36.30
N VAL A 408 -16.02 16.61 -37.35
CA VAL A 408 -16.46 16.86 -38.76
C VAL A 408 -17.46 15.83 -39.23
N ASN A 409 -17.49 14.65 -38.64
CA ASN A 409 -18.38 13.54 -38.95
C ASN A 409 -19.07 13.06 -37.69
N PRO A 410 -20.22 13.60 -37.31
CA PRO A 410 -20.92 13.17 -36.12
C PRO A 410 -21.47 11.74 -36.28
N LEU A 411 -21.10 10.86 -35.34
CA LEU A 411 -21.57 9.47 -35.27
C LEU A 411 -22.66 9.30 -34.22
N GLY A 412 -22.74 10.21 -33.26
CA GLY A 412 -23.71 10.18 -32.19
C GLY A 412 -23.76 11.49 -31.43
N ALA A 413 -24.92 11.82 -30.91
CA ALA A 413 -25.14 12.93 -29.99
C ALA A 413 -26.19 12.50 -28.97
N GLY A 414 -26.13 13.08 -27.79
CA GLY A 414 -27.09 12.76 -26.76
C GLY A 414 -26.90 13.61 -25.50
N VAL A 415 -27.76 13.35 -24.54
CA VAL A 415 -27.77 13.98 -23.25
C VAL A 415 -27.71 12.89 -22.17
N PHE A 416 -27.02 13.16 -21.08
CA PHE A 416 -27.11 12.33 -19.89
C PHE A 416 -27.28 13.22 -18.65
N GLN A 417 -27.91 12.67 -17.61
CA GLN A 417 -28.01 13.30 -16.32
C GLN A 417 -27.72 12.26 -15.24
N ASN A 418 -26.79 12.61 -14.37
CA ASN A 418 -26.47 11.86 -13.17
C ASN A 418 -26.97 12.64 -11.95
N TYR A 419 -27.86 12.02 -11.18
CA TYR A 419 -28.39 12.58 -9.95
C TYR A 419 -28.13 11.64 -8.80
N ALA A 420 -27.65 12.19 -7.66
CA ALA A 420 -27.53 11.43 -6.42
C ALA A 420 -27.72 12.34 -5.20
N ARG A 421 -28.38 11.79 -4.19
CA ARG A 421 -28.52 12.35 -2.84
C ARG A 421 -28.34 11.19 -1.87
N ASN A 422 -27.11 10.98 -1.48
CA ASN A 422 -26.73 9.83 -0.67
C ASN A 422 -26.17 10.26 0.66
N ASP A 423 -26.60 9.61 1.73
CA ASP A 423 -26.10 9.80 3.07
C ASP A 423 -25.72 8.43 3.65
N LEU A 424 -24.52 8.30 4.20
CA LEU A 424 -24.05 7.10 4.88
C LEU A 424 -23.38 7.49 6.20
N SER A 425 -23.88 6.95 7.30
CA SER A 425 -23.24 7.05 8.61
C SER A 425 -22.86 5.67 9.13
N ILE A 426 -21.60 5.50 9.50
CA ILE A 426 -21.08 4.27 10.08
C ILE A 426 -20.42 4.58 11.41
N THR A 427 -20.86 3.88 12.46
CA THR A 427 -20.19 3.91 13.77
C THR A 427 -19.71 2.52 14.11
N ASP A 428 -18.44 2.40 14.50
CA ASP A 428 -17.80 1.15 14.86
C ASP A 428 -17.18 1.24 16.25
N TYR A 429 -17.56 0.34 17.14
CA TYR A 429 -16.96 0.17 18.46
C TYR A 429 -16.16 -1.11 18.48
N ASN A 430 -14.92 -1.03 18.93
CA ASN A 430 -14.06 -2.20 19.07
C ASN A 430 -13.51 -2.28 20.49
N LEU A 431 -13.68 -3.43 21.13
CA LEU A 431 -13.08 -3.77 22.42
C LEU A 431 -12.23 -5.01 22.22
N SER A 432 -10.97 -4.97 22.61
CA SER A 432 -10.10 -6.13 22.45
C SER A 432 -9.05 -6.26 23.54
N HIS A 433 -8.66 -7.50 23.79
CA HIS A 433 -7.55 -7.89 24.64
C HIS A 433 -6.51 -8.62 23.79
N LYS A 434 -5.25 -8.28 23.95
CA LYS A 434 -4.11 -8.95 23.30
C LYS A 434 -3.09 -9.32 24.37
N GLY A 435 -2.64 -10.56 24.38
CA GLY A 435 -1.60 -11.05 25.27
C GLY A 435 -0.40 -11.58 24.52
N SER A 436 0.78 -11.48 25.14
CA SER A 436 2.01 -12.08 24.64
C SER A 436 2.85 -12.59 25.80
N MET A 437 3.30 -13.83 25.68
CA MET A 437 4.17 -14.48 26.67
C MET A 437 5.39 -15.07 25.99
N ASP A 438 6.58 -14.65 26.45
CA ASP A 438 7.88 -15.18 26.02
C ASP A 438 8.37 -16.18 27.08
N LYS A 439 8.55 -17.44 26.69
CA LYS A 439 9.04 -18.51 27.54
C LYS A 439 10.04 -19.39 26.79
N GLY A 440 11.28 -19.02 26.84
CA GLY A 440 12.39 -19.77 26.26
C GLY A 440 12.37 -19.80 24.75
N LYS A 441 11.96 -20.90 24.12
CA LYS A 441 11.85 -21.04 22.66
C LYS A 441 10.52 -20.58 22.12
N HIS A 442 9.52 -20.38 22.97
CA HIS A 442 8.13 -20.11 22.64
C HIS A 442 7.78 -18.64 22.83
N ILE A 443 7.11 -18.06 21.85
CA ILE A 443 6.47 -16.76 21.98
C ILE A 443 4.99 -16.99 21.68
N VAL A 444 4.22 -17.22 22.73
CA VAL A 444 2.78 -17.43 22.65
C VAL A 444 2.08 -16.10 22.64
N GLN A 445 1.17 -15.91 21.68
CA GLN A 445 0.35 -14.71 21.54
C GLN A 445 -1.11 -15.12 21.42
N TRP A 446 -2.00 -14.38 22.06
CA TRP A 446 -3.44 -14.59 22.02
C TRP A 446 -4.17 -13.26 22.00
N GLY A 447 -5.42 -13.30 21.57
CA GLY A 447 -6.29 -12.14 21.64
C GLY A 447 -7.73 -12.53 21.50
N VAL A 448 -8.60 -11.71 22.07
CA VAL A 448 -10.04 -11.76 21.91
C VAL A 448 -10.56 -10.36 21.63
N GLY A 449 -11.59 -10.24 20.82
CA GLY A 449 -12.17 -8.97 20.46
C GLY A 449 -13.67 -9.06 20.23
N TYR A 450 -14.33 -7.97 20.53
CA TYR A 450 -15.73 -7.71 20.21
C TYR A 450 -15.81 -6.43 19.40
N ASN A 451 -16.59 -6.46 18.34
CA ASN A 451 -16.79 -5.34 17.45
C ASN A 451 -18.29 -5.19 17.17
N GLN A 452 -18.80 -3.97 17.33
CA GLN A 452 -20.17 -3.60 17.01
C GLN A 452 -20.16 -2.49 15.96
N THR A 453 -20.73 -2.76 14.80
CA THR A 453 -20.82 -1.82 13.68
C THR A 453 -22.28 -1.44 13.45
N SER A 454 -22.61 -0.17 13.53
CA SER A 454 -23.92 0.39 13.18
C SER A 454 -23.81 1.18 11.88
N ILE A 455 -24.69 0.91 10.94
CA ILE A 455 -24.70 1.49 9.60
C ILE A 455 -26.08 2.06 9.32
N GLN A 456 -26.15 3.32 8.95
CA GLN A 456 -27.32 4.00 8.44
C GLN A 456 -27.01 4.51 7.05
N ASP A 457 -27.79 4.09 6.08
CA ASP A 457 -27.55 4.39 4.68
C ASP A 457 -28.84 4.78 3.96
N ARG A 458 -28.79 5.87 3.23
CA ARG A 458 -29.86 6.35 2.38
C ARG A 458 -29.31 6.63 1.00
N LEU A 459 -29.85 5.96 0.00
CA LEU A 459 -29.53 6.18 -1.39
C LEU A 459 -30.74 6.72 -2.13
N HIS A 460 -30.50 7.73 -2.94
CA HIS A 460 -31.44 8.19 -3.93
C HIS A 460 -30.66 8.63 -5.17
N GLU A 461 -30.56 7.72 -6.13
CA GLU A 461 -29.79 7.92 -7.37
C GLU A 461 -30.66 7.65 -8.57
N PHE A 462 -30.50 8.47 -9.60
CA PHE A 462 -30.98 8.11 -10.94
C PHE A 462 -29.99 8.54 -12.02
N GLU A 463 -30.06 7.87 -13.13
CA GLU A 463 -29.29 8.16 -14.32
C GLU A 463 -30.23 8.14 -15.53
N LEU A 464 -30.22 9.23 -16.27
CA LEU A 464 -30.90 9.39 -17.54
C LEU A 464 -29.83 9.40 -18.62
N GLN A 465 -30.04 8.62 -19.67
CA GLN A 465 -29.21 8.66 -20.88
C GLN A 465 -30.10 8.72 -22.07
N ASP A 466 -29.80 9.64 -23.01
CA ASP A 466 -30.43 9.81 -24.25
C ASP A 466 -29.38 9.86 -25.37
N SER A 467 -29.58 9.13 -26.42
CA SER A 467 -28.69 9.13 -27.59
C SER A 467 -29.51 9.49 -28.84
N GLY A 468 -29.29 10.72 -29.32
CA GLY A 468 -29.93 11.21 -30.54
C GLY A 468 -31.45 11.33 -30.47
N GLY A 469 -32.01 11.56 -29.27
CA GLY A 469 -33.46 11.67 -29.06
C GLY A 469 -34.13 10.35 -28.67
N TYR A 470 -33.31 9.30 -28.38
CA TYR A 470 -33.84 8.02 -27.90
C TYR A 470 -33.27 7.72 -26.53
N SER A 471 -34.13 7.44 -25.56
CA SER A 471 -33.71 7.04 -24.23
C SER A 471 -33.00 5.68 -24.24
N LEU A 472 -32.08 5.47 -23.29
CA LEU A 472 -31.48 4.19 -23.05
C LEU A 472 -31.86 3.69 -21.64
N PRO A 473 -32.62 2.61 -21.45
CA PRO A 473 -33.12 1.66 -22.50
C PRO A 473 -34.07 2.30 -23.50
N TYR A 474 -34.08 1.80 -24.74
CA TYR A 474 -34.87 2.37 -25.81
C TYR A 474 -36.36 2.13 -25.58
N ASN A 475 -37.10 3.21 -25.39
CA ASN A 475 -38.56 3.21 -25.42
C ASN A 475 -39.03 4.33 -26.37
N PRO A 476 -39.72 4.01 -27.49
CA PRO A 476 -40.10 5.00 -28.48
C PRO A 476 -41.19 5.96 -28.00
N ASN A 477 -41.88 5.65 -26.91
CA ASN A 477 -43.04 6.40 -26.44
C ASN A 477 -42.72 7.25 -25.19
N GLU A 478 -41.75 6.84 -24.37
CA GLU A 478 -41.45 7.50 -23.08
C GLU A 478 -39.93 7.47 -22.83
N LEU A 479 -39.42 8.51 -22.17
CA LEU A 479 -38.05 8.53 -21.66
C LEU A 479 -37.99 7.70 -20.37
N GLU A 480 -37.19 6.63 -20.39
CA GLU A 480 -36.98 5.78 -19.22
C GLU A 480 -35.62 6.07 -18.57
N LEU A 481 -35.56 5.92 -17.25
CA LEU A 481 -34.32 6.03 -16.53
C LEU A 481 -33.44 4.80 -16.84
N SER A 482 -32.17 5.05 -17.21
CA SER A 482 -31.20 3.97 -17.42
C SER A 482 -30.82 3.30 -16.11
N LYS A 483 -30.98 4.03 -15.00
CA LYS A 483 -30.74 3.53 -13.66
C LYS A 483 -31.62 4.28 -12.67
N PHE A 484 -32.18 3.55 -11.70
CA PHE A 484 -32.87 4.13 -10.55
C PHE A 484 -32.56 3.30 -9.29
N ILE A 485 -32.09 3.97 -8.24
CA ILE A 485 -31.86 3.34 -6.94
C ILE A 485 -32.50 4.25 -5.88
N SER A 486 -33.41 3.69 -5.10
CA SER A 486 -33.95 4.35 -3.92
C SER A 486 -33.99 3.32 -2.80
N SER A 487 -33.13 3.48 -1.81
CA SER A 487 -33.07 2.55 -0.71
C SER A 487 -32.72 3.23 0.61
N GLN A 488 -33.23 2.69 1.70
CA GLN A 488 -32.87 3.08 3.05
C GLN A 488 -32.53 1.82 3.84
N ALA A 489 -31.40 1.79 4.50
CA ALA A 489 -30.93 0.68 5.28
C ALA A 489 -30.44 1.10 6.64
N ASN A 490 -30.83 0.34 7.65
CA ASN A 490 -30.28 0.40 8.99
C ASN A 490 -29.79 -0.99 9.34
N LEU A 491 -28.50 -1.14 9.62
CA LEU A 491 -27.88 -2.43 9.88
C LEU A 491 -27.02 -2.31 11.14
N GLU A 492 -27.18 -3.27 12.04
CA GLU A 492 -26.32 -3.47 13.20
C GLU A 492 -25.68 -4.83 13.12
N VAL A 493 -24.36 -4.91 13.26
CA VAL A 493 -23.58 -6.14 13.12
C VAL A 493 -22.66 -6.28 14.32
N ASN A 494 -22.74 -7.42 14.99
CA ASN A 494 -21.87 -7.79 16.10
C ASN A 494 -20.91 -8.90 15.68
N ARG A 495 -19.63 -8.73 15.95
CA ARG A 495 -18.59 -9.70 15.64
C ARG A 495 -17.77 -10.05 16.86
N PHE A 496 -17.57 -11.34 17.08
CA PHE A 496 -16.67 -11.86 18.10
C PHE A 496 -15.49 -12.54 17.41
N ASN A 497 -14.30 -12.15 17.76
CA ASN A 497 -13.11 -12.72 17.16
C ASN A 497 -12.05 -13.06 18.21
N GLY A 498 -11.16 -13.97 17.84
CA GLY A 498 -10.03 -14.27 18.69
C GLY A 498 -9.00 -15.11 17.97
N TYR A 499 -7.82 -15.19 18.57
CA TYR A 499 -6.71 -15.98 18.04
C TYR A 499 -5.82 -16.48 19.16
N ILE A 500 -5.14 -17.57 18.84
CA ILE A 500 -3.97 -18.06 19.59
C ILE A 500 -2.92 -18.50 18.59
N GLN A 501 -1.67 -18.15 18.85
CA GLN A 501 -0.54 -18.58 18.04
C GLN A 501 0.73 -18.75 18.88
N ASP A 502 1.60 -19.65 18.44
CA ASP A 502 2.92 -19.85 18.99
C ASP A 502 4.00 -19.68 17.90
N ASN A 503 5.05 -18.97 18.24
CA ASN A 503 6.26 -18.84 17.42
C ASN A 503 7.39 -19.56 18.16
N ILE A 504 7.85 -20.69 17.61
CA ILE A 504 8.85 -21.55 18.20
C ILE A 504 10.17 -21.33 17.45
N ALA A 505 11.20 -20.86 18.16
CA ALA A 505 12.52 -20.61 17.60
C ALA A 505 13.53 -21.67 18.08
N PHE A 506 14.03 -22.46 17.13
CA PHE A 506 15.17 -23.37 17.35
C PHE A 506 16.40 -22.73 16.76
N ARG A 507 17.34 -22.37 17.61
CA ARG A 507 18.59 -21.73 17.21
C ARG A 507 19.77 -22.55 17.74
N ASP A 508 20.64 -22.90 16.83
CA ASP A 508 22.00 -23.37 17.10
C ASP A 508 22.96 -22.31 16.56
N SER A 509 24.26 -22.42 16.89
CA SER A 509 25.27 -21.43 16.52
C SER A 509 25.31 -21.08 15.02
N ALA A 510 24.90 -22.00 14.16
CA ALA A 510 24.94 -21.87 12.71
C ALA A 510 23.58 -21.96 12.01
N ARG A 511 22.60 -22.66 12.59
CA ARG A 511 21.27 -22.91 12.01
C ARG A 511 20.18 -22.23 12.80
N ALA A 512 19.18 -21.71 12.12
CA ALA A 512 17.98 -21.21 12.77
C ALA A 512 16.73 -21.74 12.04
N ILE A 513 15.83 -22.34 12.81
CA ILE A 513 14.50 -22.75 12.33
C ILE A 513 13.50 -22.01 13.18
N THR A 514 12.54 -21.35 12.54
CA THR A 514 11.40 -20.78 13.23
C THR A 514 10.14 -21.44 12.70
N LEU A 515 9.34 -21.99 13.58
CA LEU A 515 8.02 -22.52 13.27
C LEU A 515 6.97 -21.61 13.88
N GLN A 516 5.92 -21.38 13.14
CA GLN A 516 4.79 -20.58 13.58
C GLN A 516 3.52 -21.35 13.30
N ALA A 517 2.68 -21.49 14.32
CA ALA A 517 1.36 -22.11 14.17
C ALA A 517 0.34 -21.27 14.94
N GLY A 518 -0.83 -21.11 14.38
CA GLY A 518 -1.91 -20.39 15.04
C GLY A 518 -3.26 -20.69 14.42
N VAL A 519 -4.28 -20.39 15.17
CA VAL A 519 -5.67 -20.47 14.73
C VAL A 519 -6.38 -19.17 15.11
N ARG A 520 -7.23 -18.71 14.21
CA ARG A 520 -8.13 -17.58 14.42
C ARG A 520 -9.56 -18.05 14.27
N PHE A 521 -10.46 -17.51 15.08
CA PHE A 521 -11.89 -17.66 14.91
C PHE A 521 -12.57 -16.30 14.76
N ASN A 522 -13.66 -16.25 14.04
CA ASN A 522 -14.54 -15.09 13.91
C ASN A 522 -15.99 -15.58 13.86
N TYR A 523 -16.84 -15.01 14.66
CA TYR A 523 -18.29 -15.20 14.61
C TYR A 523 -18.96 -13.88 14.25
N ASN A 524 -19.86 -13.91 13.26
CA ASN A 524 -20.60 -12.77 12.77
C ASN A 524 -22.11 -13.05 12.94
N ASP A 525 -22.82 -12.21 13.66
CA ASP A 525 -24.25 -12.37 13.91
C ASP A 525 -25.13 -12.01 12.70
N LEU A 526 -24.60 -11.26 11.72
CA LEU A 526 -25.33 -10.89 10.50
C LEU A 526 -25.92 -12.12 9.78
N ASN A 527 -25.10 -13.15 9.62
CA ASN A 527 -25.45 -14.39 8.93
C ASN A 527 -25.19 -15.65 9.80
N ASN A 528 -24.95 -15.47 11.10
CA ASN A 528 -24.65 -16.55 12.08
C ASN A 528 -23.48 -17.45 11.67
N GLU A 529 -22.49 -16.90 10.97
CA GLU A 529 -21.36 -17.67 10.46
C GLU A 529 -20.19 -17.72 11.45
N LEU A 530 -19.74 -18.93 11.78
CA LEU A 530 -18.52 -19.19 12.54
C LEU A 530 -17.40 -19.59 11.58
N LEU A 531 -16.33 -18.82 11.59
CA LEU A 531 -15.17 -18.99 10.74
C LEU A 531 -13.97 -19.45 11.57
N ILE A 532 -13.25 -20.48 11.09
CA ILE A 532 -12.03 -20.97 11.73
C ILE A 532 -10.91 -20.96 10.71
N ALA A 533 -9.82 -20.27 11.02
CA ALA A 533 -8.70 -19.97 10.13
C ALA A 533 -7.36 -20.47 10.71
N PRO A 534 -6.98 -21.74 10.49
CA PRO A 534 -5.66 -22.25 10.83
C PRO A 534 -4.60 -21.66 9.89
N ARG A 535 -3.44 -21.31 10.45
CA ARG A 535 -2.29 -20.76 9.72
C ARG A 535 -1.00 -21.32 10.27
N VAL A 536 -0.10 -21.69 9.36
CA VAL A 536 1.21 -22.25 9.70
C VAL A 536 2.27 -21.58 8.86
N GLY A 537 3.39 -21.29 9.46
CA GLY A 537 4.56 -20.74 8.79
C GLY A 537 5.84 -21.40 9.28
N ALA A 538 6.84 -21.44 8.43
CA ALA A 538 8.17 -21.94 8.76
C ALA A 538 9.24 -21.09 8.09
N SER A 539 10.35 -20.92 8.75
CA SER A 539 11.57 -20.40 8.14
C SER A 539 12.77 -21.25 8.53
N TRP A 540 13.69 -21.35 7.62
CA TRP A 540 14.92 -22.12 7.78
C TRP A 540 16.10 -21.33 7.25
N LYS A 541 17.06 -21.06 8.14
CA LYS A 541 18.38 -20.53 7.80
C LYS A 541 19.40 -21.67 7.88
N PRO A 542 19.85 -22.21 6.74
CA PRO A 542 20.87 -23.25 6.73
C PRO A 542 22.24 -22.70 7.16
N ASP A 543 23.12 -23.62 7.57
CA ASP A 543 24.52 -23.33 7.84
C ASP A 543 25.34 -23.28 6.55
N TRP A 544 25.02 -22.33 5.67
CA TRP A 544 25.73 -22.13 4.43
C TRP A 544 26.64 -20.90 4.52
N LYS A 545 27.67 -20.87 3.70
CA LYS A 545 28.51 -19.66 3.55
C LYS A 545 27.70 -18.46 3.04
N ARG A 546 26.60 -18.72 2.32
CA ARG A 546 25.68 -17.70 1.81
C ARG A 546 24.60 -17.39 2.86
N ASP A 547 24.32 -16.13 3.09
CA ASP A 547 23.28 -15.71 4.05
C ASP A 547 21.88 -15.77 3.41
N VAL A 548 21.34 -16.98 3.32
CA VAL A 548 20.02 -17.28 2.75
C VAL A 548 19.07 -17.74 3.85
N VAL A 549 17.83 -17.29 3.80
CA VAL A 549 16.73 -17.78 4.62
C VAL A 549 15.60 -18.24 3.69
N PHE A 550 15.17 -19.47 3.82
CA PHE A 550 13.97 -19.99 3.18
C PHE A 550 12.79 -19.78 4.11
N ARG A 551 11.64 -19.48 3.52
CA ARG A 551 10.40 -19.29 4.28
C ARG A 551 9.21 -19.84 3.53
N ALA A 552 8.24 -20.35 4.28
CA ALA A 552 6.99 -20.87 3.74
C ALA A 552 5.86 -20.53 4.71
N ALA A 553 4.69 -20.26 4.17
CA ALA A 553 3.46 -20.11 4.96
C ALA A 553 2.27 -20.66 4.19
N THR A 554 1.33 -21.25 4.93
CA THR A 554 0.05 -21.67 4.37
C THR A 554 -1.05 -21.51 5.42
N GLY A 555 -2.29 -21.33 4.96
CA GLY A 555 -3.41 -21.20 5.88
C GLY A 555 -4.69 -20.76 5.22
N ALA A 556 -5.73 -20.75 6.03
CA ALA A 556 -7.04 -20.22 5.70
C ALA A 556 -7.16 -18.76 6.11
N TYR A 557 -7.77 -17.97 5.23
CA TYR A 557 -8.05 -16.55 5.42
C TYR A 557 -9.50 -16.32 5.06
N HIS A 558 -10.20 -15.59 5.90
CA HIS A 558 -11.62 -15.30 5.70
C HIS A 558 -11.83 -13.79 5.75
N GLN A 559 -12.78 -13.32 4.95
CA GLN A 559 -13.26 -11.94 5.01
C GLN A 559 -14.77 -11.99 5.20
N PRO A 560 -15.27 -11.70 6.42
CA PRO A 560 -16.69 -11.47 6.62
C PRO A 560 -17.17 -10.36 5.70
N PRO A 561 -18.42 -10.42 5.20
CA PRO A 561 -18.92 -9.41 4.30
C PRO A 561 -18.93 -8.03 4.98
N PHE A 562 -18.46 -7.03 4.29
CA PHE A 562 -18.59 -5.64 4.69
C PHE A 562 -19.72 -4.97 3.91
N TYR A 563 -20.14 -3.79 4.34
CA TYR A 563 -21.39 -3.18 3.91
C TYR A 563 -21.57 -3.10 2.38
N ARG A 564 -20.54 -2.73 1.62
CA ARG A 564 -20.63 -2.65 0.15
C ARG A 564 -20.81 -3.99 -0.54
N GLU A 565 -20.28 -5.08 0.04
CA GLU A 565 -20.46 -6.44 -0.49
C GLU A 565 -21.89 -6.96 -0.30
N LEU A 566 -22.66 -6.40 0.65
CA LEU A 566 -24.05 -6.76 0.88
C LEU A 566 -25.01 -6.11 -0.10
N ARG A 567 -24.59 -5.08 -0.81
CA ARG A 567 -25.45 -4.28 -1.67
C ARG A 567 -25.49 -4.83 -3.08
N ARG A 568 -26.69 -5.16 -3.56
CA ARG A 568 -26.95 -5.52 -4.94
C ARG A 568 -26.98 -4.29 -5.86
N TYR A 569 -27.05 -4.53 -7.18
CA TYR A 569 -27.10 -3.46 -8.19
C TYR A 569 -28.35 -2.59 -8.10
N ASP A 570 -29.47 -3.13 -7.62
CA ASP A 570 -30.74 -2.45 -7.39
C ASP A 570 -30.79 -1.62 -6.09
N GLY A 571 -29.70 -1.66 -5.31
CA GLY A 571 -29.56 -0.97 -4.03
C GLY A 571 -30.11 -1.77 -2.82
N SER A 572 -30.73 -2.94 -3.03
CA SER A 572 -31.17 -3.80 -1.93
C SER A 572 -30.00 -4.42 -1.18
N LEU A 573 -30.20 -4.74 0.09
CA LEU A 573 -29.22 -5.44 0.90
C LEU A 573 -29.49 -6.93 0.96
N ASN A 574 -28.45 -7.73 0.73
CA ASN A 574 -28.46 -9.16 0.94
C ASN A 574 -27.68 -9.51 2.21
N THR A 575 -28.37 -9.78 3.28
CA THR A 575 -27.76 -10.16 4.59
C THR A 575 -27.30 -11.61 4.64
N ASP A 576 -27.66 -12.44 3.65
CA ASP A 576 -27.28 -13.86 3.59
C ASP A 576 -25.90 -14.09 2.96
N VAL A 577 -25.22 -13.02 2.53
CA VAL A 577 -23.86 -13.09 1.98
C VAL A 577 -22.94 -13.71 3.00
N LYS A 578 -22.26 -14.78 2.59
CA LYS A 578 -21.29 -15.50 3.41
C LYS A 578 -19.89 -14.89 3.29
N ALA A 579 -19.06 -15.15 4.27
CA ALA A 579 -17.66 -14.75 4.23
C ALA A 579 -16.96 -15.31 3.00
N GLN A 580 -16.22 -14.47 2.30
CA GLN A 580 -15.29 -14.90 1.28
C GLN A 580 -14.15 -15.67 1.95
N ARG A 581 -13.68 -16.74 1.32
CA ARG A 581 -12.64 -17.63 1.86
C ARG A 581 -11.47 -17.74 0.89
N SER A 582 -10.27 -17.74 1.43
CA SER A 582 -9.04 -17.91 0.65
C SER A 582 -8.12 -18.91 1.35
N TRP A 583 -7.75 -19.97 0.66
CA TRP A 583 -6.63 -20.82 1.07
C TRP A 583 -5.37 -20.33 0.36
N GLN A 584 -4.33 -20.01 1.12
CA GLN A 584 -3.11 -19.43 0.58
C GLN A 584 -1.90 -20.30 0.90
N ALA A 585 -0.98 -20.36 -0.06
CA ALA A 585 0.35 -20.91 0.11
C ALA A 585 1.38 -19.92 -0.43
N VAL A 586 2.42 -19.67 0.34
CA VAL A 586 3.52 -18.78 -0.01
C VAL A 586 4.83 -19.49 0.28
N VAL A 587 5.75 -19.51 -0.67
CA VAL A 587 7.11 -19.99 -0.48
C VAL A 587 8.09 -18.93 -0.97
N GLY A 588 9.18 -18.73 -0.25
CA GLY A 588 10.09 -17.67 -0.61
C GLY A 588 11.48 -17.85 -0.04
N LEU A 589 12.38 -17.03 -0.54
CA LEU A 589 13.75 -16.91 -0.08
C LEU A 589 14.13 -15.45 0.17
N ASP A 590 15.03 -15.28 1.09
CA ASP A 590 15.64 -14.00 1.43
C ASP A 590 17.15 -14.20 1.39
N TYR A 591 17.83 -13.47 0.52
CA TYR A 591 19.25 -13.61 0.29
C TYR A 591 19.98 -12.29 0.42
N ASN A 592 20.80 -12.18 1.46
CA ASN A 592 21.72 -11.06 1.61
C ASN A 592 23.04 -11.40 0.94
N PHE A 593 23.49 -10.51 0.08
CA PHE A 593 24.73 -10.67 -0.64
C PHE A 593 25.41 -9.32 -0.88
N PHE A 594 26.65 -9.41 -1.31
CA PHE A 594 27.45 -8.26 -1.68
C PHE A 594 27.52 -8.15 -3.19
N GLY A 595 26.94 -7.10 -3.73
CA GLY A 595 26.97 -6.80 -5.15
C GLY A 595 27.33 -5.33 -5.40
N LEU A 596 28.09 -5.05 -6.47
CA LEU A 596 28.54 -3.69 -6.78
C LEU A 596 29.31 -3.01 -5.63
N LYS A 597 30.01 -3.80 -4.82
CA LYS A 597 30.69 -3.38 -3.57
C LYS A 597 29.74 -2.80 -2.51
N ARG A 598 28.45 -3.22 -2.49
CA ARG A 598 27.41 -2.75 -1.58
C ARG A 598 26.55 -3.89 -1.03
N PRO A 599 25.94 -3.71 0.16
CA PRO A 599 25.00 -4.67 0.70
C PRO A 599 23.69 -4.65 -0.10
N LEU A 600 23.34 -5.79 -0.64
CA LEU A 600 22.10 -6.01 -1.37
C LEU A 600 21.31 -7.14 -0.72
N ARG A 601 20.00 -7.02 -0.73
CA ARG A 601 19.06 -8.03 -0.26
C ARG A 601 18.09 -8.36 -1.39
N LEU A 602 18.08 -9.61 -1.82
CA LEU A 602 17.12 -10.16 -2.77
C LEU A 602 16.06 -10.95 -2.00
N THR A 603 14.81 -10.61 -2.20
CA THR A 603 13.68 -11.43 -1.77
C THR A 603 12.95 -11.95 -2.99
N ALA A 604 12.61 -13.24 -3.01
CA ALA A 604 11.78 -13.84 -4.05
C ALA A 604 10.70 -14.68 -3.39
N GLU A 605 9.46 -14.56 -3.85
CA GLU A 605 8.31 -15.28 -3.31
C GLU A 605 7.41 -15.76 -4.44
N ALA A 606 7.05 -17.04 -4.40
CA ALA A 606 5.98 -17.61 -5.20
C ALA A 606 4.75 -17.81 -4.30
N TYR A 607 3.57 -17.55 -4.84
CA TYR A 607 2.34 -17.69 -4.09
C TYR A 607 1.21 -18.27 -4.94
N TYR A 608 0.29 -18.92 -4.25
CA TYR A 608 -0.97 -19.39 -4.78
C TYR A 608 -2.10 -19.12 -3.79
N LYS A 609 -3.22 -18.59 -4.29
CA LYS A 609 -4.46 -18.36 -3.54
C LYS A 609 -5.59 -19.09 -4.26
N HIS A 610 -6.36 -19.89 -3.54
CA HIS A 610 -7.62 -20.45 -3.98
C HIS A 610 -8.74 -19.76 -3.21
N LEU A 611 -9.70 -19.16 -3.93
CA LEU A 611 -10.79 -18.39 -3.33
C LEU A 611 -12.13 -19.08 -3.61
N THR A 612 -12.97 -19.12 -2.57
CA THR A 612 -14.34 -19.64 -2.63
C THR A 612 -15.30 -18.66 -1.98
N ASN A 613 -16.59 -18.77 -2.27
CA ASN A 613 -17.64 -17.83 -1.84
C ASN A 613 -17.30 -16.39 -2.25
N VAL A 614 -16.71 -16.20 -3.42
CA VAL A 614 -16.32 -14.86 -3.89
C VAL A 614 -17.58 -14.07 -4.22
N VAL A 615 -17.61 -12.82 -3.77
CA VAL A 615 -18.57 -11.81 -4.22
C VAL A 615 -17.92 -11.05 -5.38
N PRO A 616 -18.34 -11.30 -6.63
CA PRO A 616 -17.76 -10.60 -7.79
C PRO A 616 -18.05 -9.10 -7.75
N TYR A 617 -17.26 -8.35 -8.47
CA TYR A 617 -17.46 -6.92 -8.63
C TYR A 617 -17.10 -6.48 -10.03
N ASP A 618 -17.71 -5.39 -10.48
CA ASP A 618 -17.33 -4.65 -11.66
C ASP A 618 -16.65 -3.33 -11.27
N ILE A 619 -15.83 -2.81 -12.16
CA ILE A 619 -15.27 -1.48 -12.06
C ILE A 619 -16.09 -0.55 -12.94
N ASP A 620 -16.90 0.30 -12.31
CA ASP A 620 -17.67 1.33 -12.97
C ASP A 620 -16.92 2.67 -12.82
N ASN A 621 -16.26 3.08 -13.90
CA ASN A 621 -15.30 4.18 -13.95
C ASN A 621 -14.11 3.91 -12.98
N VAL A 622 -14.18 4.32 -11.72
CA VAL A 622 -13.20 4.04 -10.69
C VAL A 622 -13.80 3.42 -9.42
N ARG A 623 -15.11 3.18 -9.43
CA ARG A 623 -15.86 2.57 -8.32
C ARG A 623 -15.85 1.06 -8.43
N LEU A 624 -15.78 0.35 -7.29
CA LEU A 624 -16.15 -1.06 -7.20
C LEU A 624 -17.64 -1.18 -6.93
N ARG A 625 -18.32 -1.90 -7.80
CA ARG A 625 -19.73 -2.31 -7.63
C ARG A 625 -19.77 -3.81 -7.44
N TYR A 626 -20.13 -4.23 -6.23
CA TYR A 626 -20.27 -5.64 -5.89
C TYR A 626 -21.62 -6.18 -6.35
N PHE A 627 -21.69 -7.48 -6.65
CA PHE A 627 -22.93 -8.13 -7.06
C PHE A 627 -23.87 -8.41 -5.89
N GLY A 628 -23.35 -8.35 -4.64
CA GLY A 628 -24.13 -8.61 -3.45
C GLY A 628 -24.47 -10.09 -3.22
N GLU A 629 -23.76 -11.00 -3.87
CA GLU A 629 -23.99 -12.45 -3.82
C GLU A 629 -22.68 -13.24 -3.92
N ASN A 630 -22.61 -14.37 -3.21
CA ASN A 630 -21.48 -15.30 -3.32
C ASN A 630 -21.70 -16.21 -4.53
N MET A 631 -21.31 -15.79 -5.70
CA MET A 631 -21.58 -16.49 -6.95
C MET A 631 -20.31 -16.77 -7.77
N ALA A 632 -19.14 -16.81 -7.11
CA ALA A 632 -17.94 -17.12 -7.84
C ALA A 632 -16.91 -17.89 -7.00
N LYS A 633 -16.02 -18.57 -7.70
CA LYS A 633 -14.76 -19.10 -7.21
C LYS A 633 -13.63 -18.42 -8.00
N ALA A 634 -12.44 -18.31 -7.41
CA ALA A 634 -11.33 -17.62 -8.07
C ALA A 634 -9.98 -18.20 -7.66
N TYR A 635 -8.94 -17.84 -8.40
CA TYR A 635 -7.56 -18.10 -7.98
C TYR A 635 -6.66 -16.93 -8.32
N ALA A 636 -5.55 -16.83 -7.60
CA ALA A 636 -4.44 -15.94 -7.94
C ALA A 636 -3.11 -16.68 -7.73
N ALA A 637 -2.22 -16.61 -8.70
CA ALA A 637 -0.90 -17.21 -8.66
C ALA A 637 0.14 -16.23 -9.18
N GLY A 638 1.33 -16.23 -8.58
CA GLY A 638 2.35 -15.30 -9.02
C GLY A 638 3.72 -15.51 -8.40
N LEU A 639 4.67 -14.77 -8.96
CA LEU A 639 6.06 -14.69 -8.52
C LEU A 639 6.41 -13.21 -8.30
N GLU A 640 6.98 -12.90 -7.15
CA GLU A 640 7.44 -11.57 -6.82
C GLU A 640 8.92 -11.60 -6.48
N MET A 641 9.67 -10.68 -7.03
CA MET A 641 11.09 -10.49 -6.76
C MET A 641 11.35 -9.05 -6.35
N ARG A 642 12.12 -8.84 -5.31
CA ARG A 642 12.52 -7.50 -4.84
C ARG A 642 13.99 -7.47 -4.51
N LEU A 643 14.66 -6.48 -5.06
CA LEU A 643 16.04 -6.16 -4.76
C LEU A 643 16.07 -4.86 -3.96
N PHE A 644 16.51 -4.93 -2.71
CA PHE A 644 16.74 -3.78 -1.85
C PHE A 644 18.23 -3.57 -1.66
N GLY A 645 18.66 -2.34 -1.45
CA GLY A 645 20.00 -2.06 -1.01
C GLY A 645 20.44 -0.64 -1.22
N GLU A 646 21.62 -0.32 -0.71
CA GLU A 646 22.28 0.95 -0.92
C GLU A 646 23.08 0.89 -2.22
N LEU A 647 22.45 1.18 -3.36
CA LEU A 647 23.18 1.35 -4.62
C LEU A 647 24.16 2.53 -4.52
N VAL A 648 23.82 3.53 -3.75
CA VAL A 648 24.65 4.64 -3.34
C VAL A 648 24.76 4.65 -1.81
N LYS A 649 25.92 4.98 -1.26
CA LYS A 649 26.16 5.02 0.19
C LYS A 649 25.13 5.90 0.90
N ASP A 650 24.50 5.40 1.96
CA ASP A 650 23.47 6.06 2.75
C ASP A 650 22.15 6.36 1.98
N ALA A 651 21.96 5.76 0.80
CA ALA A 651 20.80 5.96 -0.06
C ALA A 651 20.17 4.62 -0.45
N GLU A 652 19.17 4.18 0.31
CA GLU A 652 18.43 2.94 0.06
C GLU A 652 17.57 3.06 -1.19
N SER A 653 17.69 2.11 -2.07
CA SER A 653 16.92 1.98 -3.31
C SER A 653 16.30 0.60 -3.41
N TRP A 654 15.24 0.44 -4.20
CA TRP A 654 14.68 -0.88 -4.46
C TRP A 654 14.11 -1.01 -5.87
N LEU A 655 14.15 -2.23 -6.36
CA LEU A 655 13.48 -2.67 -7.58
C LEU A 655 12.55 -3.83 -7.23
N SER A 656 11.31 -3.73 -7.63
CA SER A 656 10.27 -4.74 -7.46
C SER A 656 9.81 -5.22 -8.81
N ILE A 657 9.71 -6.53 -9.02
CA ILE A 657 9.14 -7.15 -10.22
C ILE A 657 8.11 -8.19 -9.77
N GLY A 658 6.90 -8.10 -10.29
CA GLY A 658 5.83 -9.03 -10.03
C GLY A 658 5.31 -9.65 -11.33
N LEU A 659 5.08 -10.95 -11.29
CA LEU A 659 4.35 -11.70 -12.31
C LEU A 659 3.13 -12.30 -11.66
N MET A 660 1.94 -12.07 -12.22
CA MET A 660 0.70 -12.55 -11.61
C MET A 660 -0.33 -12.92 -12.68
N LYS A 661 -1.13 -13.93 -12.36
CA LYS A 661 -2.35 -14.29 -13.07
C LYS A 661 -3.47 -14.54 -12.08
N THR A 662 -4.63 -13.96 -12.31
CA THR A 662 -5.82 -14.19 -11.50
C THR A 662 -7.05 -14.32 -12.38
N LYS A 663 -7.89 -15.31 -12.09
CA LYS A 663 -9.14 -15.58 -12.79
C LYS A 663 -10.25 -15.88 -11.80
N GLU A 664 -11.48 -15.68 -12.24
CA GLU A 664 -12.70 -16.03 -11.53
C GLU A 664 -13.64 -16.81 -12.45
N ASP A 665 -14.49 -17.61 -11.86
CA ASP A 665 -15.49 -18.45 -12.53
C ASP A 665 -16.81 -18.21 -11.79
N LEU A 666 -17.81 -17.68 -12.50
CA LEU A 666 -19.08 -17.28 -11.95
C LEU A 666 -20.09 -18.44 -12.08
N ASP A 667 -20.83 -18.70 -11.01
CA ASP A 667 -21.88 -19.70 -11.04
C ASP A 667 -23.09 -19.19 -11.85
N GLY A 668 -23.56 -19.99 -12.81
CA GLY A 668 -24.74 -19.68 -13.60
C GLY A 668 -24.56 -18.61 -14.69
N ASP A 669 -23.33 -18.33 -15.09
CA ASP A 669 -22.99 -17.37 -16.17
C ASP A 669 -23.24 -17.94 -17.57
N LEU A 670 -24.48 -18.26 -17.84
CA LEU A 670 -24.93 -18.86 -19.10
C LEU A 670 -25.19 -17.77 -20.16
N TYR A 671 -24.73 -17.99 -21.39
CA TYR A 671 -25.08 -17.18 -22.51
C TYR A 671 -25.48 -18.05 -23.73
N LYS A 672 -26.25 -17.48 -24.66
CA LYS A 672 -26.64 -18.15 -25.88
C LYS A 672 -25.65 -17.84 -27.00
N GLU A 673 -25.15 -18.88 -27.64
CA GLU A 673 -24.37 -18.81 -28.86
C GLU A 673 -25.27 -19.19 -30.04
N TYR A 674 -25.40 -18.27 -31.01
CA TYR A 674 -26.29 -18.46 -32.12
C TYR A 674 -25.52 -18.97 -33.33
N THR A 675 -26.05 -20.02 -33.99
CA THR A 675 -25.63 -20.43 -35.32
C THR A 675 -26.38 -19.58 -36.33
N LEU A 676 -25.67 -18.93 -37.23
CA LEU A 676 -26.24 -18.04 -38.24
C LEU A 676 -26.25 -18.74 -39.58
N ASP A 677 -27.28 -18.46 -40.42
CA ASP A 677 -27.33 -18.83 -41.81
C ASP A 677 -26.45 -17.91 -42.69
N GLU A 678 -26.45 -18.15 -44.03
CA GLU A 678 -25.71 -17.35 -44.99
C GLU A 678 -26.17 -15.88 -45.07
N ASN A 679 -27.33 -15.55 -44.51
CA ASN A 679 -27.91 -14.22 -44.43
C ASN A 679 -27.77 -13.58 -43.05
N ASN A 680 -26.90 -14.14 -42.16
CA ASN A 680 -26.70 -13.72 -40.78
C ASN A 680 -27.97 -13.79 -39.90
N LYS A 681 -28.92 -14.69 -40.20
CA LYS A 681 -30.09 -14.94 -39.36
C LYS A 681 -29.83 -16.13 -38.43
N PRO A 682 -30.22 -16.02 -37.15
CA PRO A 682 -30.08 -17.13 -36.19
C PRO A 682 -30.97 -18.31 -36.64
N THR A 683 -30.35 -19.45 -36.84
CA THR A 683 -31.02 -20.74 -37.16
C THR A 683 -31.13 -21.65 -35.99
N ASP A 684 -30.19 -21.58 -35.05
CA ASP A 684 -30.15 -22.38 -33.82
C ASP A 684 -29.42 -21.60 -32.70
N SER A 685 -29.61 -22.02 -31.47
CA SER A 685 -28.90 -21.45 -30.32
C SER A 685 -28.46 -22.54 -29.35
N THR A 686 -27.21 -22.49 -28.93
CA THR A 686 -26.67 -23.35 -27.90
C THR A 686 -26.40 -22.52 -26.65
N THR A 687 -26.80 -23.04 -25.48
CA THR A 687 -26.48 -22.42 -24.18
C THR A 687 -25.07 -22.84 -23.79
N VAL A 688 -24.21 -21.87 -23.55
CA VAL A 688 -22.80 -22.07 -23.23
C VAL A 688 -22.50 -21.45 -21.85
N GLU A 689 -21.72 -22.13 -21.01
CA GLU A 689 -21.22 -21.61 -19.76
C GLU A 689 -20.01 -20.71 -20.01
N GLY A 690 -19.95 -19.54 -19.34
CA GLY A 690 -18.90 -18.55 -19.50
C GLY A 690 -17.52 -19.03 -19.07
N GLY A 691 -17.48 -19.75 -17.93
CA GLY A 691 -16.27 -20.35 -17.40
C GLY A 691 -15.27 -19.34 -16.80
N TRP A 692 -13.97 -19.61 -16.96
CA TRP A 692 -12.92 -18.82 -16.29
C TRP A 692 -12.59 -17.51 -16.98
N PHE A 693 -12.99 -16.40 -16.39
CA PHE A 693 -12.67 -15.02 -16.80
C PHE A 693 -11.46 -14.46 -16.04
N ARG A 694 -10.85 -13.44 -16.59
CA ARG A 694 -9.84 -12.65 -15.88
C ARG A 694 -10.51 -11.78 -14.82
N ARG A 695 -9.93 -11.70 -13.62
CA ARG A 695 -10.41 -10.77 -12.60
C ARG A 695 -10.03 -9.33 -12.95
N PRO A 696 -10.77 -8.31 -12.49
CA PRO A 696 -10.45 -6.91 -12.78
C PRO A 696 -9.04 -6.48 -12.37
N THR A 697 -8.42 -7.18 -11.44
CA THR A 697 -7.05 -6.93 -10.94
C THR A 697 -5.98 -7.77 -11.66
N ASP A 698 -6.33 -8.56 -12.69
CA ASP A 698 -5.40 -9.43 -13.38
C ASP A 698 -4.38 -8.64 -14.22
N ARG A 699 -3.18 -8.47 -13.68
CA ARG A 699 -2.05 -7.78 -14.30
C ARG A 699 -0.85 -8.71 -14.37
N LEU A 700 -0.45 -9.08 -15.58
CA LEU A 700 0.60 -10.08 -15.79
C LEU A 700 1.96 -9.62 -15.27
N ILE A 701 2.35 -8.37 -15.54
CA ILE A 701 3.68 -7.85 -15.19
C ILE A 701 3.52 -6.52 -14.47
N THR A 702 4.20 -6.38 -13.34
CA THR A 702 4.37 -5.12 -12.62
C THR A 702 5.83 -4.88 -12.33
N VAL A 703 6.28 -3.63 -12.48
CA VAL A 703 7.65 -3.22 -12.11
C VAL A 703 7.54 -1.92 -11.33
N GLY A 704 8.12 -1.90 -10.14
CA GLY A 704 8.25 -0.71 -9.31
C GLY A 704 9.72 -0.45 -9.01
N LEU A 705 10.18 0.77 -9.24
CA LEU A 705 11.54 1.22 -8.96
C LEU A 705 11.48 2.47 -8.08
N PHE A 706 12.25 2.48 -7.04
CA PHE A 706 12.63 3.69 -6.33
C PHE A 706 14.15 3.75 -6.25
N PHE A 707 14.69 4.84 -6.72
CA PHE A 707 16.13 5.11 -6.71
C PHE A 707 16.38 6.47 -6.07
N GLN A 708 17.38 6.55 -5.20
CA GLN A 708 17.84 7.81 -4.66
C GLN A 708 19.36 7.91 -4.71
N ASP A 709 19.86 9.12 -4.89
CA ASP A 709 21.29 9.42 -4.98
C ASP A 709 21.59 10.82 -4.45
N TYR A 710 22.86 11.09 -4.16
CA TYR A 710 23.40 12.40 -3.87
C TYR A 710 24.09 12.95 -5.10
N LEU A 711 23.76 14.17 -5.51
CA LEU A 711 24.42 14.82 -6.64
C LEU A 711 25.90 15.08 -6.31
N SER A 712 26.80 14.49 -7.14
CA SER A 712 28.23 14.78 -7.13
C SER A 712 28.91 14.69 -5.76
N THR A 713 28.69 13.62 -5.01
CA THR A 713 29.26 13.41 -3.67
C THR A 713 28.87 14.44 -2.60
N ASN A 714 28.06 15.43 -2.96
CA ASN A 714 27.59 16.43 -2.02
C ASN A 714 26.23 16.02 -1.40
N LYS A 715 26.25 15.61 -0.14
CA LYS A 715 25.04 15.21 0.62
C LYS A 715 23.97 16.30 0.77
N ASN A 716 24.29 17.54 0.41
CA ASN A 716 23.33 18.65 0.43
C ASN A 716 22.37 18.64 -0.77
N PHE A 717 22.65 17.82 -1.79
CA PHE A 717 21.77 17.69 -2.96
C PHE A 717 21.41 16.24 -3.17
N LYS A 718 20.11 15.96 -3.17
CA LYS A 718 19.55 14.62 -3.35
C LYS A 718 18.69 14.57 -4.59
N VAL A 719 18.69 13.42 -5.27
CA VAL A 719 17.82 13.10 -6.40
C VAL A 719 17.02 11.88 -6.06
N TYR A 720 15.75 11.87 -6.38
CA TYR A 720 14.85 10.74 -6.22
C TYR A 720 14.17 10.44 -7.55
N LEU A 721 14.07 9.17 -7.88
CA LEU A 721 13.33 8.68 -9.04
C LEU A 721 12.39 7.58 -8.58
N SER A 722 11.13 7.71 -8.90
CA SER A 722 10.13 6.66 -8.73
C SER A 722 9.57 6.28 -10.09
N THR A 723 9.55 5.00 -10.41
CA THR A 723 8.97 4.51 -11.67
C THR A 723 8.03 3.37 -11.39
N LEU A 724 6.90 3.37 -12.06
CA LEU A 724 5.90 2.32 -12.00
C LEU A 724 5.50 1.92 -13.41
N TYR A 725 5.64 0.62 -13.70
CA TYR A 725 5.13 -0.01 -14.90
C TYR A 725 4.12 -1.09 -14.52
N GLY A 726 3.01 -1.15 -15.27
CA GLY A 726 2.04 -2.22 -15.16
C GLY A 726 1.52 -2.61 -16.53
N SER A 727 1.55 -3.90 -16.85
CA SER A 727 0.94 -4.41 -18.09
C SER A 727 -0.58 -4.17 -18.11
N ASN A 728 -1.21 -4.49 -19.22
CA ASN A 728 -2.64 -4.31 -19.45
C ASN A 728 -3.50 -4.86 -18.31
N LEU A 729 -4.51 -4.08 -17.88
CA LEU A 729 -5.61 -4.56 -17.04
C LEU A 729 -6.79 -4.98 -17.90
N PRO A 730 -7.56 -5.99 -17.48
CA PRO A 730 -8.83 -6.29 -18.12
C PRO A 730 -9.85 -5.18 -17.89
N TYR A 731 -10.76 -5.04 -18.83
CA TYR A 731 -11.86 -4.10 -18.79
C TYR A 731 -13.15 -4.79 -19.20
N ASN A 732 -14.24 -4.51 -18.48
CA ASN A 732 -15.52 -5.15 -18.69
C ASN A 732 -16.41 -4.37 -19.65
N ILE A 733 -17.17 -5.11 -20.48
CA ILE A 733 -18.32 -4.57 -21.18
C ILE A 733 -19.54 -4.83 -20.31
N PRO A 734 -20.20 -3.80 -19.77
CA PRO A 734 -21.37 -3.97 -18.92
C PRO A 734 -22.45 -4.81 -19.58
N GLY A 735 -23.04 -5.73 -18.82
CA GLY A 735 -24.15 -6.60 -19.28
C GLY A 735 -23.75 -7.74 -20.21
N SER A 736 -22.47 -7.91 -20.57
CA SER A 736 -22.04 -9.03 -21.41
C SER A 736 -21.41 -10.14 -20.59
N VAL A 737 -22.07 -11.29 -20.50
CA VAL A 737 -21.50 -12.51 -19.87
C VAL A 737 -20.34 -13.02 -20.73
N LYS A 738 -20.54 -13.21 -22.03
CA LYS A 738 -19.53 -13.77 -22.95
C LYS A 738 -18.22 -12.97 -22.97
N TYR A 739 -18.30 -11.65 -22.88
CA TYR A 739 -17.14 -10.77 -23.00
C TYR A 739 -16.76 -10.10 -21.67
N ARG A 740 -17.12 -10.73 -20.54
CA ARG A 740 -16.74 -10.25 -19.21
C ARG A 740 -15.20 -10.13 -19.12
N ASN A 741 -14.73 -8.93 -18.78
CA ASN A 741 -13.29 -8.63 -18.65
C ASN A 741 -12.42 -9.02 -19.88
N ALA A 742 -13.02 -9.00 -21.08
CA ALA A 742 -12.35 -9.39 -22.31
C ALA A 742 -11.55 -8.25 -22.96
N LEU A 743 -11.92 -7.01 -22.69
CA LEU A 743 -11.20 -5.83 -23.18
C LEU A 743 -9.98 -5.52 -22.33
N TYR A 744 -9.10 -4.62 -22.79
CA TYR A 744 -7.85 -4.29 -22.13
C TYR A 744 -7.68 -2.77 -22.02
N ILE A 745 -7.34 -2.32 -20.81
CA ILE A 745 -6.77 -1.00 -20.60
C ILE A 745 -5.29 -1.04 -21.02
N GLN A 746 -4.80 0.04 -21.62
CA GLN A 746 -3.40 0.17 -22.05
C GLN A 746 -2.43 0.01 -20.88
N PRO A 747 -1.17 -0.42 -21.15
CA PRO A 747 -0.16 -0.52 -20.12
C PRO A 747 0.07 0.81 -19.42
N TYR A 748 0.15 0.78 -18.10
CA TYR A 748 0.45 1.92 -17.27
C TYR A 748 1.96 2.15 -17.18
N ILE A 749 2.40 3.36 -17.45
CA ILE A 749 3.82 3.76 -17.31
C ILE A 749 3.88 5.14 -16.68
N ARG A 750 4.60 5.29 -15.60
CA ARG A 750 4.82 6.56 -14.93
C ARG A 750 6.21 6.65 -14.36
N ALA A 751 6.82 7.82 -14.48
CA ALA A 751 8.06 8.17 -13.81
C ALA A 751 7.90 9.53 -13.12
N ASP A 752 8.28 9.60 -11.84
CA ASP A 752 8.28 10.80 -11.03
C ASP A 752 9.71 11.07 -10.57
N ILE A 753 10.17 12.29 -10.69
CA ILE A 753 11.53 12.69 -10.29
C ILE A 753 11.45 13.83 -9.27
N GLY A 754 12.35 13.82 -8.30
CA GLY A 754 12.50 14.88 -7.32
C GLY A 754 13.95 15.27 -7.09
N PHE A 755 14.19 16.55 -6.90
CA PHE A 755 15.48 17.12 -6.54
C PHE A 755 15.33 17.85 -5.22
N SER A 756 16.20 17.59 -4.25
CA SER A 756 16.17 18.28 -2.97
C SER A 756 17.50 18.91 -2.65
N ALA A 757 17.46 20.13 -2.14
CA ALA A 757 18.61 20.89 -1.69
C ALA A 757 18.49 21.23 -0.20
N LEU A 758 19.56 20.99 0.57
CA LEU A 758 19.68 21.41 1.95
C LEU A 758 19.97 22.91 2.01
N LEU A 759 18.98 23.68 2.47
CA LEU A 759 19.10 25.14 2.61
C LEU A 759 19.72 25.52 3.95
N LEU A 760 19.42 24.76 5.00
CA LEU A 760 19.96 24.97 6.33
C LEU A 760 20.43 23.65 6.93
N ASP A 761 21.66 23.68 7.44
CA ASP A 761 22.29 22.62 8.21
C ASP A 761 22.37 23.10 9.67
N GLY A 762 21.68 22.42 10.58
CA GLY A 762 21.55 22.81 11.97
C GLY A 762 22.87 22.83 12.73
N ASP A 763 23.78 21.91 12.43
CA ASP A 763 25.11 21.88 13.03
C ASP A 763 25.92 23.14 12.72
N LYS A 764 25.76 23.68 11.53
CA LYS A 764 26.38 24.95 11.13
C LYS A 764 25.64 26.15 11.68
N ALA A 765 24.31 26.08 11.81
CA ALA A 765 23.49 27.16 12.35
C ALA A 765 23.69 27.30 13.87
N ALA A 766 23.79 26.18 14.60
CA ALA A 766 24.03 26.17 16.05
C ALA A 766 25.37 26.81 16.45
N ARG A 767 26.39 26.74 15.58
CA ARG A 767 27.70 27.40 15.79
C ARG A 767 27.62 28.92 15.72
N ARG A 768 26.53 29.48 15.17
CA ARG A 768 26.27 30.92 15.06
C ARG A 768 25.32 31.37 16.17
N SER A 769 25.82 31.80 17.31
CA SER A 769 25.05 32.13 18.54
C SER A 769 23.91 33.14 18.37
N ARG A 770 23.91 33.95 17.29
CA ARG A 770 22.87 34.94 16.97
C ARG A 770 21.92 34.53 15.82
N SER A 771 22.00 33.31 15.32
CA SER A 771 21.12 32.88 14.23
C SER A 771 19.69 32.64 14.75
N PRO A 772 18.63 33.23 14.12
CA PRO A 772 17.25 32.91 14.46
C PRO A 772 16.88 31.44 14.12
N PHE A 773 17.69 30.80 13.30
CA PHE A 773 17.49 29.40 12.86
C PHE A 773 18.27 28.37 13.70
N ARG A 774 18.84 28.73 14.81
CA ARG A 774 19.68 27.86 15.65
C ARG A 774 18.95 26.61 16.19
N ASN A 775 17.61 26.69 16.30
CA ASN A 775 16.78 25.61 16.81
C ASN A 775 16.31 24.65 15.70
N PHE A 776 16.62 24.91 14.45
CA PHE A 776 16.27 24.00 13.35
C PHE A 776 17.38 22.98 13.14
N GLU A 777 16.98 21.72 13.04
CA GLU A 777 17.88 20.61 12.68
C GLU A 777 18.28 20.73 11.19
N ASN A 778 17.30 20.91 10.32
CA ASN A 778 17.54 21.10 8.90
C ASN A 778 16.34 21.77 8.19
N ILE A 779 16.62 22.41 7.06
CA ILE A 779 15.61 22.90 6.12
C ILE A 779 15.96 22.42 4.73
N TRP A 780 15.04 21.70 4.10
CA TRP A 780 15.16 21.18 2.74
C TRP A 780 14.17 21.87 1.82
N ALA A 781 14.60 22.21 0.61
CA ALA A 781 13.73 22.58 -0.50
C ALA A 781 13.77 21.49 -1.56
N SER A 782 12.63 21.12 -2.10
CA SER A 782 12.49 20.07 -3.11
C SER A 782 11.71 20.58 -4.30
N LEU A 783 12.15 20.19 -5.49
CA LEU A 783 11.46 20.36 -6.76
C LEU A 783 11.11 18.97 -7.28
N GLU A 784 9.83 18.71 -7.49
CA GLU A 784 9.33 17.43 -7.93
C GLU A 784 8.56 17.56 -9.25
N VAL A 785 8.77 16.64 -10.17
CA VAL A 785 8.04 16.54 -11.44
C VAL A 785 7.32 15.20 -11.46
N PHE A 786 6.00 15.23 -11.38
CA PHE A 786 5.17 14.04 -11.49
C PHE A 786 4.82 13.77 -12.95
N ASN A 787 4.76 12.49 -13.32
CA ASN A 787 4.56 12.02 -14.70
C ASN A 787 5.56 12.71 -15.68
N LEU A 788 6.85 12.56 -15.41
CA LEU A 788 7.95 13.19 -16.18
C LEU A 788 7.83 12.93 -17.68
N ILE A 789 7.45 11.71 -18.07
CA ILE A 789 7.30 11.29 -19.46
C ILE A 789 6.02 11.81 -20.12
N ASP A 790 5.12 12.46 -19.36
CA ASP A 790 3.85 13.03 -19.82
C ASP A 790 2.94 12.02 -20.54
N ARG A 791 3.01 10.77 -20.13
CA ARG A 791 2.16 9.74 -20.69
C ARG A 791 0.73 9.87 -20.18
N PRO A 792 -0.26 9.96 -21.05
CA PRO A 792 -1.67 9.96 -20.67
C PRO A 792 -2.10 8.54 -20.29
N ASN A 793 -1.98 8.18 -19.01
CA ASN A 793 -2.37 6.88 -18.51
C ASN A 793 -3.89 6.77 -18.42
N THR A 794 -4.46 5.78 -19.13
CA THR A 794 -5.89 5.48 -19.06
C THR A 794 -6.19 4.64 -17.80
N ILE A 795 -7.17 5.06 -17.03
CA ILE A 795 -7.61 4.37 -15.81
C ILE A 795 -8.92 3.62 -15.99
N SER A 796 -9.78 4.13 -16.87
CA SER A 796 -11.07 3.54 -17.24
C SER A 796 -11.49 4.00 -18.62
N TYR A 797 -12.58 3.44 -19.15
CA TYR A 797 -13.21 3.89 -20.37
C TYR A 797 -14.64 4.32 -20.10
N LEU A 798 -15.06 5.39 -20.76
CA LEU A 798 -16.45 5.76 -20.90
C LEU A 798 -16.99 5.06 -22.17
N LEU A 799 -18.11 4.38 -22.06
CA LEU A 799 -18.77 3.72 -23.18
C LEU A 799 -19.78 4.69 -23.81
N VAL A 800 -19.67 4.86 -25.12
CA VAL A 800 -20.55 5.73 -25.92
C VAL A 800 -21.12 4.94 -27.08
N LYS A 801 -22.38 5.16 -27.43
CA LYS A 801 -23.02 4.54 -28.57
C LYS A 801 -23.20 5.54 -29.70
N ASP A 802 -23.04 5.04 -30.94
CA ASP A 802 -23.39 5.79 -32.14
C ASP A 802 -24.88 5.64 -32.49
N PHE A 803 -25.32 6.33 -33.51
CA PHE A 803 -26.71 6.23 -34.04
C PHE A 803 -27.09 4.83 -34.52
N ALA A 804 -26.13 3.99 -34.86
CA ALA A 804 -26.30 2.59 -35.25
C ALA A 804 -26.22 1.60 -34.09
N ASN A 805 -26.16 2.10 -32.82
CA ASN A 805 -26.03 1.33 -31.58
C ASN A 805 -24.68 0.58 -31.44
N ASN A 806 -23.65 0.97 -32.19
CA ASN A 806 -22.31 0.46 -32.01
C ASN A 806 -21.69 1.11 -30.77
N THR A 807 -20.99 0.32 -29.95
CA THR A 807 -20.35 0.81 -28.71
C THR A 807 -18.90 1.18 -28.97
N PHE A 808 -18.53 2.39 -28.57
CA PHE A 808 -17.17 2.92 -28.63
C PHE A 808 -16.66 3.20 -27.22
N THR A 809 -15.33 3.18 -27.07
CA THR A 809 -14.65 3.44 -25.79
C THR A 809 -13.88 4.76 -25.83
N MET A 810 -14.20 5.67 -24.92
CA MET A 810 -13.46 6.92 -24.74
C MET A 810 -12.60 6.82 -23.47
N PRO A 811 -11.28 7.01 -23.56
CA PRO A 811 -10.39 6.83 -22.40
C PRO A 811 -10.56 7.95 -21.38
N ASN A 812 -10.62 7.59 -20.10
CA ASN A 812 -10.55 8.52 -18.98
C ASN A 812 -9.12 8.52 -18.42
N ARG A 813 -8.51 9.71 -18.31
CA ARG A 813 -7.12 9.92 -17.94
C ARG A 813 -7.01 10.89 -16.76
N LEU A 814 -6.25 10.56 -15.73
CA LEU A 814 -6.22 11.34 -14.48
C LEU A 814 -4.91 12.04 -14.16
N THR A 815 -3.79 11.69 -14.77
CA THR A 815 -2.48 12.15 -14.32
C THR A 815 -1.70 12.92 -15.38
N PRO A 816 -1.97 14.21 -15.57
CA PRO A 816 -1.11 15.08 -16.34
C PRO A 816 0.25 15.28 -15.66
N ARG A 817 1.23 15.77 -16.43
CA ARG A 817 2.49 16.23 -15.84
C ARG A 817 2.24 17.39 -14.89
N LEU A 818 2.79 17.30 -13.68
CA LEU A 818 2.67 18.33 -12.65
C LEU A 818 4.02 18.65 -12.04
N LEU A 819 4.31 19.94 -11.87
CA LEU A 819 5.42 20.43 -11.07
C LEU A 819 4.95 20.70 -9.65
N ASN A 820 5.72 20.21 -8.67
CA ASN A 820 5.50 20.47 -7.25
C ASN A 820 6.77 21.06 -6.62
N VAL A 821 6.60 22.08 -5.79
CA VAL A 821 7.68 22.64 -4.97
C VAL A 821 7.32 22.40 -3.52
N LYS A 822 8.28 21.91 -2.73
CA LYS A 822 8.08 21.56 -1.32
C LYS A 822 9.23 22.12 -0.48
N ILE A 823 8.90 22.70 0.66
CA ILE A 823 9.87 23.10 1.69
C ILE A 823 9.53 22.35 2.96
N VAL A 824 10.53 21.78 3.60
CA VAL A 824 10.41 21.04 4.87
C VAL A 824 11.42 21.59 5.86
N ALA A 825 10.95 21.98 7.02
CA ALA A 825 11.78 22.41 8.15
C ALA A 825 11.61 21.42 9.31
N ARG A 826 12.71 21.01 9.97
CA ARG A 826 12.75 20.15 11.15
C ARG A 826 13.51 20.80 12.27
N TRP A 827 13.06 20.57 13.52
CA TRP A 827 13.68 21.09 14.75
C TRP A 827 13.63 20.06 15.86
#